data_37feef50f6006785ed482fc6d19737f4
#
_entry.id   37feef50f6006785ed482fc6d19737f4
#
_cell.length_a   1.000
_cell.length_b   1.000
_cell.length_c   1.000
_cell.angle_alpha   90.00
_cell.angle_beta   90.00
_cell.angle_gamma   90.00
#
_symmetry.space_group_name_H-M   'P 1'
#
loop_
_entity.id
_entity.type
_entity.pdbx_description
1 polymer ?
#
loop_
_entity_poly.entity_id
_entity_poly.type
_entity_poly.pdbx_seq_one_letter_code
_entity_poly.pdbx_strand_id
1 'polypeptide(L)'
;GSFQPNGTVTRAQMAKMIYVLRTGKSDASAYNDDKTSFTDIGSHWARGYIKYCQSLGIIAGKSNTIFAPNATVTAQEAAKMLLVTLGYDANKAGLVGSNWAAKTNALADENGLLEDVNTSFTGPCPRQYAAQLIYNAIDTPTVVWRDDAYTNTNYSDGDNKTIGEKYMGLHSVEGILSSFAKEDGKDTYGATVESITKQDGSKKVTLTGAKEDFTKIAKDYVALKNNKVKVLYKDTDEVYGVFALTDSNRVLSGVRDDFEIDSDKVKFNDTKYSIASTNSVKVDGTTVTTGSGENIKNTGIKTYLETDATGLAKTFAAKAISNDDTNKISLFTVEGYALAQVTYVGKDYINVSYLGGTNNSYKFKTKLEEDNATYPTDIAKDDYVAVTSDKNTSDGNFGVTKLNTVTGKITSAKKETTDDGYKIQIDGTWYKAAINNAADRADLKLDATVTVVVNAGYVVWCDDANAGATDVAAVLQTYKEGNTQKAELLFADGKTETVSLKRNAEWDTDADGDYDDTMPVIDAYQNDNSTFALVSYTKSGDSYKLQTIADGVNPTSYKHVHVAATNNVKNNRMTSGDTKYIDDNAVVFVRYKSGTEYKFSVQTGKSMKSWSDKKSFRSVVLSNESNSINYAKVVLADMGTQSLPGGSDTTYAYIFTSNTTVDTDGTKYVSYDAWNGEEPVTLKVEENSASAKQGNIVKYTVDANGIATFDAIYGKGTSKAFQKGVLLNGTFDGSKVEGSAAIAKTTAFNIEKTLAQAASHNIDISYDDDESYVFFVDTSEDSSDGNALKTSAQNGWNTPREDTVDNKAVYTSNVAYYVEAKTGDHDIYDNDVTDHLVLIVVDVDNELDSGVFGN
;
A
#
# COMPACT_ATOMS: atom_id res chain seq x y z
N GLY A 1 -30.29 -0.98 10.57
CA GLY A 1 -30.74 -2.35 10.80
C GLY A 1 -30.31 -3.26 9.67
N SER A 2 -30.15 -4.57 9.90
CA SER A 2 -29.76 -5.53 8.88
C SER A 2 -30.92 -5.83 7.91
N PHE A 3 -30.61 -6.13 6.65
CA PHE A 3 -31.59 -6.43 5.61
C PHE A 3 -32.37 -7.74 5.87
N GLN A 4 -31.74 -8.72 6.50
CA GLN A 4 -32.30 -10.06 6.78
C GLN A 4 -32.92 -10.72 5.53
N PRO A 5 -32.13 -11.18 4.57
CA PRO A 5 -32.59 -11.64 3.26
C PRO A 5 -33.63 -12.78 3.34
N ASN A 6 -33.46 -13.69 4.30
CA ASN A 6 -34.35 -14.84 4.50
C ASN A 6 -35.58 -14.53 5.36
N GLY A 7 -35.69 -13.31 5.91
CA GLY A 7 -36.87 -12.88 6.65
C GLY A 7 -38.05 -12.76 5.72
N THR A 8 -39.26 -13.17 6.14
CA THR A 8 -40.49 -13.12 5.32
C THR A 8 -41.07 -11.72 5.29
N VAL A 9 -41.74 -11.37 4.19
CA VAL A 9 -42.43 -10.09 4.00
C VAL A 9 -43.87 -10.22 4.36
N THR A 10 -44.39 -9.26 5.14
CA THR A 10 -45.85 -9.20 5.42
C THR A 10 -46.60 -8.46 4.31
N ARG A 11 -47.91 -8.67 4.22
CA ARG A 11 -48.78 -7.98 3.27
C ARG A 11 -48.73 -6.45 3.46
N ALA A 12 -48.66 -5.99 4.71
CA ALA A 12 -48.48 -4.58 5.04
C ALA A 12 -47.14 -4.01 4.55
N GLN A 13 -46.06 -4.77 4.70
CA GLN A 13 -44.75 -4.37 4.20
C GLN A 13 -44.72 -4.29 2.67
N MET A 14 -45.31 -5.27 1.99
CA MET A 14 -45.42 -5.24 0.53
C MET A 14 -46.25 -4.04 0.03
N ALA A 15 -47.35 -3.71 0.67
CA ALA A 15 -48.15 -2.52 0.35
C ALA A 15 -47.31 -1.24 0.50
N LYS A 16 -46.45 -1.12 1.54
CA LYS A 16 -45.51 0.00 1.68
C LYS A 16 -44.50 0.04 0.55
N MET A 17 -43.89 -1.09 0.20
CA MET A 17 -42.91 -1.15 -0.89
C MET A 17 -43.50 -0.68 -2.22
N ILE A 18 -44.72 -1.13 -2.54
CA ILE A 18 -45.44 -0.70 -3.75
C ILE A 18 -45.82 0.79 -3.72
N TYR A 19 -46.24 1.30 -2.57
CA TYR A 19 -46.48 2.72 -2.40
C TYR A 19 -45.22 3.54 -2.71
N VAL A 20 -44.08 3.16 -2.14
CA VAL A 20 -42.77 3.82 -2.39
C VAL A 20 -42.40 3.73 -3.87
N LEU A 21 -42.56 2.55 -4.48
CA LEU A 21 -42.32 2.33 -5.91
C LEU A 21 -43.14 3.28 -6.80
N ARG A 22 -44.39 3.49 -6.45
CA ARG A 22 -45.31 4.34 -7.24
C ARG A 22 -45.20 5.84 -6.99
N THR A 23 -44.74 6.24 -5.83
CA THR A 23 -44.80 7.66 -5.42
C THR A 23 -43.43 8.27 -5.16
N GLY A 24 -42.39 7.46 -5.00
CA GLY A 24 -41.11 7.90 -4.52
C GLY A 24 -41.10 8.40 -3.06
N LYS A 25 -42.24 8.33 -2.36
CA LYS A 25 -42.44 8.87 -1.01
C LYS A 25 -42.45 7.76 0.04
N SER A 26 -41.89 8.01 1.21
CA SER A 26 -41.87 7.05 2.32
C SER A 26 -43.05 7.19 3.29
N ASP A 27 -43.80 8.28 3.23
CA ASP A 27 -44.93 8.58 4.10
C ASP A 27 -46.25 8.55 3.34
N ALA A 28 -47.20 7.77 3.83
CA ALA A 28 -48.55 7.63 3.31
C ALA A 28 -49.64 8.14 4.29
N SER A 29 -49.27 8.98 5.25
CA SER A 29 -50.17 9.50 6.29
C SER A 29 -51.36 10.27 5.72
N ALA A 30 -51.21 10.90 4.54
CA ALA A 30 -52.26 11.61 3.85
C ALA A 30 -53.48 10.70 3.49
N TYR A 31 -53.25 9.38 3.38
CA TYR A 31 -54.29 8.39 3.06
C TYR A 31 -54.86 7.70 4.31
N ASN A 32 -54.44 8.07 5.52
CA ASN A 32 -54.87 7.42 6.75
C ASN A 32 -56.40 7.48 6.99
N ASP A 33 -57.05 8.53 6.52
CA ASP A 33 -58.46 8.78 6.73
C ASP A 33 -59.32 8.44 5.48
N ASP A 34 -58.72 7.94 4.42
CA ASP A 34 -59.44 7.50 3.23
C ASP A 34 -60.40 6.36 3.55
N LYS A 35 -61.43 6.23 2.73
CA LYS A 35 -62.40 5.14 2.85
C LYS A 35 -61.76 3.80 2.52
N THR A 36 -62.16 2.77 3.25
CA THR A 36 -61.76 1.38 3.03
C THR A 36 -62.89 0.43 3.42
N SER A 37 -62.91 -0.73 2.79
CA SER A 37 -63.77 -1.84 3.21
C SER A 37 -63.11 -2.70 4.32
N PHE A 38 -61.78 -2.55 4.54
CA PHE A 38 -61.08 -3.38 5.50
C PHE A 38 -61.26 -2.90 6.94
N THR A 39 -61.71 -3.80 7.80
CA THR A 39 -62.01 -3.53 9.21
C THR A 39 -60.82 -3.79 10.16
N ASP A 40 -59.81 -4.49 9.71
CA ASP A 40 -58.67 -4.95 10.49
C ASP A 40 -57.38 -4.06 10.39
N ILE A 41 -57.50 -2.89 9.76
CA ILE A 41 -56.36 -1.99 9.55
C ILE A 41 -56.49 -0.65 10.29
N GLY A 42 -57.55 -0.40 11.02
CA GLY A 42 -57.91 0.92 11.58
C GLY A 42 -56.82 1.60 12.41
N SER A 43 -56.14 0.85 13.26
CA SER A 43 -54.99 1.33 14.07
C SER A 43 -53.62 0.82 13.57
N HIS A 44 -53.59 0.10 12.45
CA HIS A 44 -52.35 -0.48 11.95
C HIS A 44 -51.43 0.62 11.36
N TRP A 45 -50.11 0.53 11.61
CA TRP A 45 -49.14 1.48 11.10
C TRP A 45 -49.17 1.64 9.57
N ALA A 46 -49.51 0.61 8.85
CA ALA A 46 -49.55 0.60 7.39
C ALA A 46 -50.91 0.99 6.79
N ARG A 47 -51.84 1.49 7.58
CA ARG A 47 -53.22 1.76 7.08
C ARG A 47 -53.26 2.69 5.88
N GLY A 48 -52.43 3.72 5.83
CA GLY A 48 -52.35 4.66 4.70
C GLY A 48 -51.88 3.99 3.41
N TYR A 49 -50.79 3.19 3.52
CA TYR A 49 -50.25 2.43 2.38
C TYR A 49 -51.28 1.43 1.82
N ILE A 50 -51.99 0.74 2.71
CA ILE A 50 -52.98 -0.26 2.34
C ILE A 50 -54.17 0.41 1.64
N LYS A 51 -54.71 1.51 2.17
CA LYS A 51 -55.81 2.26 1.58
C LYS A 51 -55.46 2.83 0.21
N TYR A 52 -54.23 3.39 0.07
CA TYR A 52 -53.75 3.84 -1.23
C TYR A 52 -53.70 2.70 -2.26
N CYS A 53 -53.10 1.57 -1.91
CA CYS A 53 -53.00 0.43 -2.83
C CYS A 53 -54.38 -0.18 -3.13
N GLN A 54 -55.28 -0.17 -2.16
CA GLN A 54 -56.68 -0.62 -2.36
C GLN A 54 -57.45 0.28 -3.34
N SER A 55 -57.29 1.61 -3.21
CA SER A 55 -57.98 2.57 -4.09
C SER A 55 -57.57 2.41 -5.56
N LEU A 56 -56.37 1.87 -5.81
CA LEU A 56 -55.86 1.59 -7.15
C LEU A 56 -56.09 0.14 -7.61
N GLY A 57 -56.75 -0.67 -6.81
CA GLY A 57 -56.99 -2.08 -7.13
C GLY A 57 -55.74 -2.98 -7.08
N ILE A 58 -54.61 -2.47 -6.59
CA ILE A 58 -53.33 -3.21 -6.54
C ILE A 58 -53.42 -4.35 -5.53
N ILE A 59 -54.09 -4.15 -4.43
CA ILE A 59 -54.25 -5.17 -3.38
C ILE A 59 -55.70 -5.63 -3.25
N ALA A 60 -55.85 -6.89 -2.93
CA ALA A 60 -57.11 -7.48 -2.54
C ALA A 60 -57.01 -7.98 -1.09
N GLY A 61 -58.16 -8.00 -0.39
CA GLY A 61 -58.26 -8.62 0.94
C GLY A 61 -58.23 -10.15 0.87
N LYS A 62 -58.03 -10.78 2.02
CA LYS A 62 -58.31 -12.22 2.18
C LYS A 62 -59.80 -12.50 2.18
N SER A 63 -60.62 -11.44 2.43
CA SER A 63 -62.07 -11.37 2.21
C SER A 63 -62.45 -9.92 1.86
N ASN A 64 -63.74 -9.66 1.64
CA ASN A 64 -64.22 -8.32 1.33
C ASN A 64 -63.97 -7.29 2.44
N THR A 65 -63.77 -7.73 3.67
CA THR A 65 -63.60 -6.86 4.85
C THR A 65 -62.32 -7.08 5.61
N ILE A 66 -61.49 -8.07 5.28
CA ILE A 66 -60.27 -8.44 5.98
C ILE A 66 -59.06 -8.36 5.03
N PHE A 67 -58.06 -7.55 5.36
CA PHE A 67 -56.81 -7.44 4.64
C PHE A 67 -55.76 -8.42 5.15
N ALA A 68 -55.73 -8.69 6.46
CA ALA A 68 -54.74 -9.45 7.19
C ALA A 68 -53.30 -8.84 7.08
N PRO A 69 -53.05 -7.62 7.61
CA PRO A 69 -51.81 -6.85 7.36
C PRO A 69 -50.56 -7.55 7.84
N ASN A 70 -50.66 -8.32 8.95
CA ASN A 70 -49.53 -9.02 9.54
C ASN A 70 -49.26 -10.44 8.96
N ALA A 71 -50.21 -10.94 8.12
CA ALA A 71 -49.96 -12.21 7.44
C ALA A 71 -48.86 -12.05 6.39
N THR A 72 -48.11 -13.11 6.16
CA THR A 72 -47.06 -13.13 5.12
C THR A 72 -47.65 -13.06 3.73
N VAL A 73 -47.00 -12.36 2.82
CA VAL A 73 -47.34 -12.36 1.39
C VAL A 73 -46.61 -13.52 0.73
N THR A 74 -47.23 -14.19 -0.22
CA THR A 74 -46.58 -15.19 -1.06
C THR A 74 -45.92 -14.53 -2.28
N ALA A 75 -44.94 -15.21 -2.92
CA ALA A 75 -44.29 -14.65 -4.11
C ALA A 75 -45.29 -14.41 -5.25
N GLN A 76 -46.27 -15.30 -5.46
CA GLN A 76 -47.32 -15.08 -6.47
C GLN A 76 -48.29 -13.94 -6.11
N GLU A 77 -48.60 -13.71 -4.81
CA GLU A 77 -49.38 -12.54 -4.39
C GLU A 77 -48.61 -11.24 -4.63
N ALA A 78 -47.27 -11.23 -4.35
CA ALA A 78 -46.39 -10.09 -4.62
C ALA A 78 -46.29 -9.80 -6.15
N ALA A 79 -46.12 -10.84 -6.96
CA ALA A 79 -46.08 -10.72 -8.43
C ALA A 79 -47.43 -10.15 -8.97
N LYS A 80 -48.58 -10.63 -8.45
CA LYS A 80 -49.88 -10.06 -8.81
C LYS A 80 -49.98 -8.57 -8.50
N MET A 81 -49.52 -8.14 -7.32
CA MET A 81 -49.53 -6.73 -6.94
C MET A 81 -48.69 -5.89 -7.90
N LEU A 82 -47.55 -6.40 -8.35
CA LEU A 82 -46.68 -5.73 -9.32
C LEU A 82 -47.30 -5.68 -10.72
N LEU A 83 -47.92 -6.76 -11.20
CA LEU A 83 -48.65 -6.76 -12.46
C LEU A 83 -49.78 -5.71 -12.52
N VAL A 84 -50.57 -5.56 -11.44
CA VAL A 84 -51.55 -4.48 -11.37
C VAL A 84 -50.85 -3.10 -11.31
N THR A 85 -49.71 -2.99 -10.68
CA THR A 85 -48.91 -1.76 -10.69
C THR A 85 -48.42 -1.40 -12.09
N LEU A 86 -48.08 -2.40 -12.93
CA LEU A 86 -47.75 -2.23 -14.35
C LEU A 86 -48.92 -1.69 -15.18
N GLY A 87 -50.17 -1.89 -14.75
CA GLY A 87 -51.37 -1.44 -15.46
C GLY A 87 -52.36 -2.57 -15.87
N TYR A 88 -52.07 -3.80 -15.51
CA TYR A 88 -52.99 -4.91 -15.74
C TYR A 88 -54.22 -4.78 -14.85
N ASP A 89 -55.44 -4.76 -15.44
CA ASP A 89 -56.68 -4.88 -14.69
C ASP A 89 -56.83 -6.32 -14.18
N ALA A 90 -56.99 -6.49 -12.88
CA ALA A 90 -57.03 -7.80 -12.25
C ALA A 90 -58.16 -8.72 -12.81
N ASN A 91 -59.30 -8.17 -13.24
CA ASN A 91 -60.38 -8.96 -13.82
C ASN A 91 -60.10 -9.31 -15.29
N LYS A 92 -59.72 -8.32 -16.09
CA LYS A 92 -59.45 -8.52 -17.53
C LYS A 92 -58.25 -9.44 -17.77
N ALA A 93 -57.20 -9.35 -16.95
CA ALA A 93 -56.06 -10.19 -17.05
C ALA A 93 -56.23 -11.57 -16.37
N GLY A 94 -57.38 -11.85 -15.81
CA GLY A 94 -57.71 -13.13 -15.17
C GLY A 94 -56.92 -13.38 -13.87
N LEU A 95 -56.48 -12.31 -13.18
CA LEU A 95 -55.72 -12.37 -11.93
C LEU A 95 -56.67 -12.53 -10.72
N VAL A 96 -57.93 -12.89 -10.94
CA VAL A 96 -58.96 -13.21 -9.94
C VAL A 96 -59.62 -14.53 -10.26
N GLY A 97 -60.39 -15.09 -9.29
CA GLY A 97 -61.13 -16.36 -9.46
C GLY A 97 -60.20 -17.58 -9.22
N SER A 98 -60.69 -18.78 -9.60
CA SER A 98 -60.03 -20.05 -9.26
C SER A 98 -58.64 -20.24 -9.87
N ASN A 99 -58.40 -19.66 -11.04
CA ASN A 99 -57.12 -19.83 -11.79
C ASN A 99 -56.16 -18.63 -11.64
N TRP A 100 -56.41 -17.74 -10.71
CA TRP A 100 -55.63 -16.50 -10.57
C TRP A 100 -54.14 -16.74 -10.41
N ALA A 101 -53.76 -17.75 -9.64
CA ALA A 101 -52.35 -18.04 -9.37
C ALA A 101 -51.60 -18.47 -10.62
N ALA A 102 -52.15 -19.40 -11.41
CA ALA A 102 -51.56 -19.86 -12.66
C ALA A 102 -51.43 -18.71 -13.70
N LYS A 103 -52.49 -17.90 -13.79
CA LYS A 103 -52.50 -16.71 -14.69
C LYS A 103 -51.49 -15.65 -14.23
N THR A 104 -51.37 -15.43 -12.91
CA THR A 104 -50.37 -14.50 -12.35
C THR A 104 -48.96 -14.98 -12.67
N ASN A 105 -48.67 -16.25 -12.42
CA ASN A 105 -47.31 -16.77 -12.66
C ASN A 105 -46.93 -16.69 -14.15
N ALA A 106 -47.87 -17.10 -15.05
CA ALA A 106 -47.63 -17.02 -16.48
C ALA A 106 -47.38 -15.58 -16.98
N LEU A 107 -48.20 -14.64 -16.53
CA LEU A 107 -48.07 -13.25 -16.93
C LEU A 107 -46.86 -12.56 -16.30
N ALA A 108 -46.48 -12.95 -15.08
CA ALA A 108 -45.28 -12.45 -14.41
C ALA A 108 -44.01 -12.96 -15.09
N ASP A 109 -44.02 -14.22 -15.52
CA ASP A 109 -42.93 -14.81 -16.30
C ASP A 109 -42.75 -14.13 -17.66
N GLU A 110 -43.88 -13.95 -18.40
CA GLU A 110 -43.90 -13.24 -19.69
C GLU A 110 -43.37 -11.81 -19.60
N ASN A 111 -43.56 -11.14 -18.48
CA ASN A 111 -43.05 -9.78 -18.22
C ASN A 111 -41.67 -9.76 -17.53
N GLY A 112 -41.01 -10.89 -17.40
CA GLY A 112 -39.68 -10.98 -16.78
C GLY A 112 -39.65 -10.75 -15.26
N LEU A 113 -40.79 -10.68 -14.58
CA LEU A 113 -40.84 -10.43 -13.14
C LEU A 113 -40.28 -11.58 -12.31
N LEU A 114 -40.27 -12.79 -12.86
CA LEU A 114 -39.85 -14.00 -12.14
C LEU A 114 -38.36 -14.36 -12.35
N GLU A 115 -37.65 -13.57 -13.10
CA GLU A 115 -36.19 -13.76 -13.33
C GLU A 115 -35.44 -13.76 -12.00
N ASP A 116 -34.63 -14.80 -11.75
CA ASP A 116 -33.84 -15.02 -10.51
C ASP A 116 -34.70 -15.16 -9.23
N VAL A 117 -36.01 -15.35 -9.33
CA VAL A 117 -36.90 -15.56 -8.19
C VAL A 117 -37.00 -17.05 -7.84
N ASN A 118 -35.95 -17.59 -7.22
CA ASN A 118 -35.79 -19.02 -6.88
C ASN A 118 -36.44 -19.36 -5.52
N THR A 119 -37.75 -19.26 -5.40
CA THR A 119 -38.48 -19.57 -4.17
C THR A 119 -39.83 -20.26 -4.44
N SER A 120 -40.43 -20.80 -3.38
CA SER A 120 -41.81 -21.30 -3.46
C SER A 120 -42.77 -20.16 -3.72
N PHE A 121 -43.56 -20.24 -4.80
CA PHE A 121 -44.58 -19.22 -5.13
C PHE A 121 -45.79 -19.23 -4.20
N THR A 122 -46.06 -20.34 -3.52
CA THR A 122 -47.20 -20.50 -2.61
C THR A 122 -46.85 -20.34 -1.14
N GLY A 123 -45.55 -20.36 -0.81
CA GLY A 123 -45.02 -20.14 0.53
C GLY A 123 -44.83 -18.66 0.86
N PRO A 124 -44.48 -18.34 2.13
CA PRO A 124 -44.12 -16.98 2.52
C PRO A 124 -42.89 -16.47 1.72
N CYS A 125 -43.05 -15.29 1.10
CA CYS A 125 -41.97 -14.72 0.28
C CYS A 125 -40.80 -14.20 1.14
N PRO A 126 -39.60 -14.71 0.95
CA PRO A 126 -38.40 -14.16 1.57
C PRO A 126 -38.12 -12.73 1.07
N ARG A 127 -37.58 -11.89 1.92
CA ARG A 127 -37.34 -10.47 1.64
C ARG A 127 -36.43 -10.25 0.41
N GLN A 128 -35.43 -11.10 0.21
CA GLN A 128 -34.58 -11.04 -0.97
C GLN A 128 -35.37 -11.21 -2.28
N TYR A 129 -36.35 -12.12 -2.32
CA TYR A 129 -37.13 -12.35 -3.52
C TYR A 129 -38.26 -11.34 -3.72
N ALA A 130 -38.79 -10.74 -2.64
CA ALA A 130 -39.65 -9.57 -2.77
C ALA A 130 -38.86 -8.38 -3.35
N ALA A 131 -37.63 -8.18 -2.96
CA ALA A 131 -36.74 -7.18 -3.54
C ALA A 131 -36.43 -7.49 -5.01
N GLN A 132 -36.13 -8.77 -5.36
CA GLN A 132 -35.87 -9.20 -6.73
C GLN A 132 -37.06 -8.96 -7.64
N LEU A 133 -38.30 -9.30 -7.21
CA LEU A 133 -39.51 -9.02 -7.94
C LEU A 133 -39.71 -7.52 -8.23
N ILE A 134 -39.41 -6.66 -7.24
CA ILE A 134 -39.47 -5.20 -7.41
C ILE A 134 -38.38 -4.72 -8.37
N TYR A 135 -37.17 -5.22 -8.23
CA TYR A 135 -36.06 -4.89 -9.11
C TYR A 135 -36.38 -5.23 -10.57
N ASN A 136 -36.92 -6.42 -10.83
CA ASN A 136 -37.36 -6.82 -12.16
C ASN A 136 -38.48 -5.93 -12.69
N ALA A 137 -39.39 -5.52 -11.82
CA ALA A 137 -40.56 -4.67 -12.22
C ALA A 137 -40.11 -3.24 -12.59
N ILE A 138 -39.02 -2.71 -12.07
CA ILE A 138 -38.59 -1.32 -12.33
C ILE A 138 -38.44 -1.04 -13.83
N ASP A 139 -37.86 -1.97 -14.57
CA ASP A 139 -37.58 -1.84 -16.00
C ASP A 139 -38.65 -2.44 -16.88
N THR A 140 -39.75 -2.94 -16.30
CA THR A 140 -40.85 -3.50 -17.06
C THR A 140 -41.74 -2.37 -17.60
N PRO A 141 -42.02 -2.35 -18.92
CA PRO A 141 -42.89 -1.36 -19.52
C PRO A 141 -44.28 -1.41 -18.94
N THR A 142 -44.88 -0.23 -18.68
CA THR A 142 -46.27 -0.13 -18.24
C THR A 142 -47.21 -0.42 -19.39
N VAL A 143 -48.37 -0.98 -19.07
CA VAL A 143 -49.36 -1.40 -20.06
C VAL A 143 -50.71 -0.72 -19.88
N VAL A 144 -51.54 -0.69 -20.94
CA VAL A 144 -52.88 -0.21 -20.97
C VAL A 144 -53.71 -1.18 -21.81
N TRP A 145 -54.97 -1.36 -21.41
CA TRP A 145 -55.94 -2.16 -22.18
C TRP A 145 -56.56 -1.32 -23.31
N ARG A 146 -56.31 -1.72 -24.55
CA ARG A 146 -56.89 -1.11 -25.76
C ARG A 146 -57.21 -2.21 -26.77
N ASP A 147 -58.31 -2.04 -27.48
CA ASP A 147 -58.72 -2.90 -28.59
C ASP A 147 -58.69 -4.40 -28.23
N ASP A 148 -59.21 -4.74 -27.04
CA ASP A 148 -59.30 -6.08 -26.49
C ASP A 148 -57.93 -6.76 -26.23
N ALA A 149 -56.83 -5.98 -26.12
CA ALA A 149 -55.50 -6.46 -25.78
C ALA A 149 -54.77 -5.51 -24.84
N TYR A 150 -53.75 -6.03 -24.12
CA TYR A 150 -52.78 -5.19 -23.43
C TYR A 150 -51.71 -4.75 -24.40
N THR A 151 -51.44 -3.46 -24.42
CA THR A 151 -50.35 -2.85 -25.19
C THR A 151 -49.49 -2.00 -24.28
N ASN A 152 -48.25 -1.82 -24.61
CA ASN A 152 -47.37 -0.90 -23.88
C ASN A 152 -47.92 0.51 -23.92
N THR A 153 -47.83 1.23 -22.79
CA THR A 153 -48.31 2.59 -22.69
C THR A 153 -47.43 3.53 -23.51
N ASN A 154 -47.93 4.06 -24.61
CA ASN A 154 -47.26 5.09 -25.39
C ASN A 154 -47.53 6.46 -24.80
N TYR A 155 -46.51 7.24 -24.62
CA TYR A 155 -46.59 8.63 -24.19
C TYR A 155 -46.50 9.56 -25.41
N SER A 156 -46.74 10.84 -25.19
CA SER A 156 -46.74 11.85 -26.28
C SER A 156 -45.35 12.05 -26.92
N ASP A 157 -44.31 11.64 -26.22
CA ASP A 157 -42.92 11.60 -26.68
C ASP A 157 -42.56 10.34 -27.48
N GLY A 158 -43.52 9.42 -27.63
CA GLY A 158 -43.33 8.18 -28.40
C GLY A 158 -42.69 7.02 -27.61
N ASP A 159 -42.21 7.26 -26.36
CA ASP A 159 -41.54 6.27 -25.56
C ASP A 159 -42.47 5.45 -24.68
N ASN A 160 -42.19 4.16 -24.52
CA ASN A 160 -42.82 3.29 -23.53
C ASN A 160 -42.12 3.47 -22.17
N LYS A 161 -42.87 4.01 -21.20
CA LYS A 161 -42.27 4.20 -19.88
C LYS A 161 -42.41 2.96 -19.00
N THR A 162 -41.30 2.59 -18.41
CA THR A 162 -41.21 1.56 -17.36
C THR A 162 -41.87 2.04 -16.07
N ILE A 163 -42.08 1.14 -15.10
CA ILE A 163 -42.51 1.54 -13.74
C ILE A 163 -41.55 2.58 -13.13
N GLY A 164 -40.23 2.35 -13.24
CA GLY A 164 -39.23 3.24 -12.70
C GLY A 164 -39.33 4.65 -13.27
N GLU A 165 -39.36 4.78 -14.58
CA GLU A 165 -39.50 6.07 -15.26
C GLU A 165 -40.81 6.78 -14.94
N LYS A 166 -41.93 6.04 -15.03
CA LYS A 166 -43.25 6.61 -14.85
C LYS A 166 -43.49 7.16 -13.45
N TYR A 167 -43.10 6.43 -12.43
CA TYR A 167 -43.46 6.73 -11.05
C TYR A 167 -42.35 7.29 -10.20
N MET A 168 -41.10 7.06 -10.55
CA MET A 168 -39.95 7.46 -9.74
C MET A 168 -39.02 8.44 -10.47
N GLY A 169 -39.21 8.64 -11.78
CA GLY A 169 -38.22 9.33 -12.61
C GLY A 169 -36.87 8.60 -12.65
N LEU A 170 -36.93 7.27 -12.47
CA LEU A 170 -35.74 6.42 -12.42
C LEU A 170 -35.51 5.79 -13.79
N HIS A 171 -34.38 6.14 -14.38
CA HIS A 171 -33.95 5.59 -15.65
C HIS A 171 -33.01 4.42 -15.43
N SER A 172 -32.93 3.56 -16.42
CA SER A 172 -31.92 2.53 -16.47
C SER A 172 -31.15 2.53 -17.80
N VAL A 173 -29.87 2.19 -17.74
CA VAL A 173 -29.08 1.94 -18.92
C VAL A 173 -28.28 0.67 -18.73
N GLU A 174 -28.27 -0.19 -19.74
CA GLU A 174 -27.40 -1.37 -19.78
C GLU A 174 -26.24 -1.11 -20.75
N GLY A 175 -25.04 -1.55 -20.40
CA GLY A 175 -23.86 -1.42 -21.27
C GLY A 175 -22.61 -1.92 -20.56
N ILE A 176 -21.47 -1.70 -21.16
CA ILE A 176 -20.18 -2.10 -20.60
C ILE A 176 -19.61 -0.95 -19.76
N LEU A 177 -19.33 -1.19 -18.47
CA LEU A 177 -18.68 -0.24 -17.58
C LEU A 177 -17.21 -0.08 -18.00
N SER A 178 -16.95 0.78 -18.99
CA SER A 178 -15.62 0.90 -19.61
C SER A 178 -14.64 1.69 -18.76
N SER A 179 -15.13 2.60 -17.92
CA SER A 179 -14.36 3.39 -16.97
C SER A 179 -15.07 3.48 -15.62
N PHE A 180 -14.32 3.40 -14.56
CA PHE A 180 -14.75 3.68 -13.20
C PHE A 180 -13.52 4.10 -12.39
N ALA A 181 -13.54 5.33 -11.87
CA ALA A 181 -12.43 5.89 -11.11
C ALA A 181 -12.93 6.90 -10.07
N LYS A 182 -12.16 7.11 -8.99
CA LYS A 182 -12.42 8.18 -8.02
C LYS A 182 -12.31 9.54 -8.72
N GLU A 183 -13.20 10.47 -8.42
CA GLU A 183 -13.12 11.84 -8.92
C GLU A 183 -12.06 12.61 -8.15
N ASP A 184 -11.27 13.43 -8.87
CA ASP A 184 -10.16 14.17 -8.29
C ASP A 184 -10.61 15.05 -7.10
N GLY A 185 -9.98 14.85 -5.95
CA GLY A 185 -10.25 15.61 -4.71
C GLY A 185 -11.65 15.39 -4.11
N LYS A 186 -12.33 14.27 -4.43
CA LYS A 186 -13.67 13.94 -3.91
C LYS A 186 -13.77 12.52 -3.41
N ASP A 187 -14.71 12.27 -2.50
CA ASP A 187 -15.06 10.92 -2.02
C ASP A 187 -16.11 10.21 -2.91
N THR A 188 -16.23 10.65 -4.15
CA THR A 188 -17.16 10.10 -5.12
C THR A 188 -16.43 9.57 -6.35
N TYR A 189 -17.14 8.79 -7.17
CA TYR A 189 -16.61 8.13 -8.35
C TYR A 189 -17.30 8.62 -9.60
N GLY A 190 -16.54 8.66 -10.70
CA GLY A 190 -17.05 8.83 -12.06
C GLY A 190 -17.08 7.48 -12.78
N ALA A 191 -18.02 7.31 -13.70
CA ALA A 191 -18.17 6.10 -14.50
C ALA A 191 -18.53 6.44 -15.95
N THR A 192 -18.03 5.61 -16.88
CA THR A 192 -18.47 5.62 -18.29
C THR A 192 -19.05 4.25 -18.64
N VAL A 193 -20.26 4.24 -19.16
CA VAL A 193 -20.92 3.04 -19.72
C VAL A 193 -20.96 3.17 -21.23
N GLU A 194 -20.44 2.17 -21.93
CA GLU A 194 -20.35 2.12 -23.39
C GLU A 194 -21.17 0.97 -23.99
N SER A 195 -21.38 1.00 -25.30
CA SER A 195 -22.18 0.00 -26.00
C SER A 195 -23.59 -0.13 -25.40
N ILE A 196 -24.22 1.01 -25.22
CA ILE A 196 -25.47 1.16 -24.47
C ILE A 196 -26.59 0.37 -25.14
N THR A 197 -27.28 -0.44 -24.35
CA THR A 197 -28.51 -1.11 -24.74
C THR A 197 -29.72 -0.30 -24.23
N LYS A 198 -30.56 0.17 -25.14
CA LYS A 198 -31.80 0.88 -24.84
C LYS A 198 -33.00 0.06 -25.29
N GLN A 199 -34.14 0.29 -24.64
CA GLN A 199 -35.40 -0.30 -25.07
C GLN A 199 -35.95 0.50 -26.28
N ASP A 200 -36.13 -0.17 -27.40
CA ASP A 200 -36.81 0.41 -28.59
C ASP A 200 -38.10 -0.39 -28.87
N GLY A 201 -39.20 0.15 -28.44
CA GLY A 201 -40.47 -0.54 -28.45
C GLY A 201 -40.45 -1.81 -27.60
N SER A 202 -40.68 -2.96 -28.21
CA SER A 202 -40.57 -4.27 -27.54
C SER A 202 -39.20 -4.92 -27.61
N LYS A 203 -38.19 -4.25 -28.21
CA LYS A 203 -36.87 -4.82 -28.44
C LYS A 203 -35.80 -4.02 -27.71
N LYS A 204 -34.84 -4.74 -27.16
CA LYS A 204 -33.58 -4.15 -26.70
C LYS A 204 -32.65 -3.95 -27.89
N VAL A 205 -32.13 -2.76 -28.10
CA VAL A 205 -31.21 -2.43 -29.17
C VAL A 205 -29.90 -1.93 -28.57
N THR A 206 -28.82 -2.58 -28.93
CA THR A 206 -27.49 -2.11 -28.51
C THR A 206 -26.94 -1.10 -29.51
N LEU A 207 -26.65 0.10 -29.05
CA LEU A 207 -26.07 1.19 -29.80
C LEU A 207 -24.54 1.15 -29.67
N THR A 208 -23.88 0.49 -30.62
CA THR A 208 -22.43 0.40 -30.65
C THR A 208 -21.81 1.79 -30.74
N GLY A 209 -20.88 2.13 -29.83
CA GLY A 209 -20.22 3.42 -29.77
C GLY A 209 -20.99 4.52 -29.04
N ALA A 210 -22.24 4.30 -28.66
CA ALA A 210 -22.93 5.18 -27.71
C ALA A 210 -22.38 4.99 -26.30
N LYS A 211 -22.28 6.10 -25.57
CA LYS A 211 -21.78 6.11 -24.18
C LYS A 211 -22.61 7.05 -23.32
N GLU A 212 -22.58 6.78 -22.03
CA GLU A 212 -23.14 7.64 -20.99
C GLU A 212 -22.10 7.80 -19.89
N ASP A 213 -21.88 9.04 -19.46
CA ASP A 213 -20.94 9.38 -18.41
C ASP A 213 -21.70 9.75 -17.13
N PHE A 214 -21.29 9.18 -16.00
CA PHE A 214 -21.90 9.37 -14.69
C PHE A 214 -20.89 9.98 -13.74
N THR A 215 -21.36 10.78 -12.80
CA THR A 215 -20.55 11.44 -11.76
C THR A 215 -21.18 11.30 -10.38
N LYS A 216 -20.48 11.69 -9.33
CA LYS A 216 -20.94 11.71 -7.92
C LYS A 216 -21.45 10.35 -7.41
N ILE A 217 -20.94 9.26 -7.93
CA ILE A 217 -21.30 7.92 -7.45
C ILE A 217 -20.67 7.72 -6.07
N ALA A 218 -21.52 7.49 -5.05
CA ALA A 218 -21.08 7.41 -3.67
C ALA A 218 -20.42 6.06 -3.28
N LYS A 219 -20.69 4.98 -4.05
CA LYS A 219 -20.21 3.65 -3.74
C LYS A 219 -19.18 3.19 -4.76
N ASP A 220 -18.15 2.50 -4.29
CA ASP A 220 -17.14 1.89 -5.14
C ASP A 220 -17.68 0.67 -5.89
N TYR A 221 -17.60 0.71 -7.22
CA TYR A 221 -17.96 -0.37 -8.14
C TYR A 221 -16.80 -0.75 -9.07
N VAL A 222 -15.56 -0.42 -8.70
CA VAL A 222 -14.37 -0.71 -9.54
C VAL A 222 -14.28 -2.19 -9.91
N ALA A 223 -14.74 -3.09 -9.04
CA ALA A 223 -14.79 -4.53 -9.31
C ALA A 223 -15.65 -4.92 -10.52
N LEU A 224 -16.60 -4.06 -10.91
CA LEU A 224 -17.49 -4.27 -12.07
C LEU A 224 -16.93 -3.68 -13.37
N LYS A 225 -15.76 -3.03 -13.34
CA LYS A 225 -15.13 -2.46 -14.53
C LYS A 225 -14.95 -3.52 -15.62
N ASN A 226 -15.30 -3.14 -16.84
CA ASN A 226 -15.35 -3.98 -18.04
C ASN A 226 -16.46 -5.06 -18.08
N ASN A 227 -17.29 -5.15 -17.07
CA ASN A 227 -18.48 -6.01 -17.11
C ASN A 227 -19.64 -5.30 -17.79
N LYS A 228 -20.57 -6.09 -18.34
CA LYS A 228 -21.88 -5.59 -18.72
C LYS A 228 -22.70 -5.33 -17.46
N VAL A 229 -23.14 -4.11 -17.29
CA VAL A 229 -23.85 -3.64 -16.10
C VAL A 229 -25.18 -3.00 -16.46
N LYS A 230 -26.08 -2.92 -15.47
CA LYS A 230 -27.22 -2.04 -15.48
C LYS A 230 -26.96 -0.93 -14.45
N VAL A 231 -27.10 0.32 -14.90
CA VAL A 231 -27.03 1.49 -14.02
C VAL A 231 -28.46 2.02 -13.83
N LEU A 232 -28.86 2.21 -12.58
CA LEU A 232 -30.12 2.88 -12.21
C LEU A 232 -29.79 4.29 -11.73
N TYR A 233 -30.45 5.28 -12.33
CA TYR A 233 -30.14 6.69 -12.09
C TYR A 233 -31.36 7.58 -12.31
N LYS A 234 -31.41 8.76 -11.73
CA LYS A 234 -32.37 9.82 -12.04
C LYS A 234 -31.78 10.89 -12.93
N ASP A 235 -30.56 11.25 -12.65
CA ASP A 235 -29.73 12.11 -13.47
C ASP A 235 -28.32 11.51 -13.50
N THR A 236 -27.48 11.95 -14.42
CA THR A 236 -26.11 11.44 -14.57
C THR A 236 -25.23 11.71 -13.35
N ASP A 237 -25.63 12.60 -12.47
CA ASP A 237 -25.02 12.86 -11.16
C ASP A 237 -25.85 12.36 -9.95
N GLU A 238 -26.96 11.63 -10.21
CA GLU A 238 -27.81 11.00 -9.18
C GLU A 238 -27.98 9.51 -9.46
N VAL A 239 -26.90 8.73 -9.22
CA VAL A 239 -26.85 7.28 -9.47
C VAL A 239 -27.26 6.51 -8.22
N TYR A 240 -28.25 5.62 -8.36
CA TYR A 240 -28.78 4.77 -7.29
C TYR A 240 -28.03 3.46 -7.14
N GLY A 241 -27.46 2.94 -8.22
CA GLY A 241 -26.66 1.73 -8.18
C GLY A 241 -26.16 1.26 -9.53
N VAL A 242 -25.09 0.48 -9.49
CA VAL A 242 -24.49 -0.22 -10.65
C VAL A 242 -24.53 -1.71 -10.35
N PHE A 243 -25.14 -2.49 -11.23
CA PHE A 243 -25.40 -3.92 -11.04
C PHE A 243 -24.82 -4.73 -12.19
N ALA A 244 -24.06 -5.78 -11.87
CA ALA A 244 -23.60 -6.72 -12.89
C ALA A 244 -24.78 -7.50 -13.48
N LEU A 245 -24.84 -7.65 -14.80
CA LEU A 245 -25.76 -8.54 -15.48
C LEU A 245 -25.11 -9.93 -15.52
N THR A 246 -25.40 -10.77 -14.52
CA THR A 246 -24.69 -12.04 -14.28
C THR A 246 -24.72 -12.99 -15.45
N ASP A 247 -25.86 -13.07 -16.16
CA ASP A 247 -26.03 -13.94 -17.32
C ASP A 247 -25.28 -13.46 -18.56
N SER A 248 -24.98 -12.18 -18.62
CA SER A 248 -24.23 -11.54 -19.71
C SER A 248 -22.72 -11.52 -19.49
N ASN A 249 -22.25 -11.85 -18.28
CA ASN A 249 -20.86 -11.76 -17.93
C ASN A 249 -20.28 -13.13 -17.56
N ARG A 250 -19.13 -13.43 -18.14
CA ARG A 250 -18.21 -14.42 -17.61
C ARG A 250 -16.87 -13.73 -17.38
N VAL A 251 -16.38 -13.78 -16.15
CA VAL A 251 -15.08 -13.22 -15.79
C VAL A 251 -14.21 -14.33 -15.21
N LEU A 252 -13.10 -14.60 -15.89
CA LEU A 252 -12.05 -15.49 -15.41
C LEU A 252 -10.96 -14.59 -14.87
N SER A 253 -10.60 -14.73 -13.60
CA SER A 253 -9.63 -13.89 -12.93
C SER A 253 -8.44 -14.71 -12.42
N GLY A 254 -7.24 -14.24 -12.67
CA GLY A 254 -6.00 -14.84 -12.22
C GLY A 254 -4.82 -13.89 -12.46
N VAL A 255 -3.63 -14.43 -12.56
CA VAL A 255 -2.46 -13.68 -13.03
C VAL A 255 -2.22 -13.95 -14.51
N ARG A 256 -1.41 -13.11 -15.16
CA ARG A 256 -1.16 -13.23 -16.62
C ARG A 256 -0.66 -14.63 -17.04
N ASP A 257 0.15 -15.27 -16.20
CA ASP A 257 0.72 -16.60 -16.46
C ASP A 257 -0.30 -17.75 -16.34
N ASP A 258 -1.48 -17.51 -15.79
CA ASP A 258 -2.56 -18.50 -15.70
C ASP A 258 -3.33 -18.67 -17.02
N PHE A 259 -3.09 -17.77 -17.98
CA PHE A 259 -3.79 -17.74 -19.25
C PHE A 259 -2.87 -18.11 -20.41
N GLU A 260 -3.21 -19.17 -21.13
CA GLU A 260 -2.47 -19.70 -22.27
C GLU A 260 -3.37 -19.78 -23.51
N ILE A 261 -2.78 -19.91 -24.69
CA ILE A 261 -3.51 -20.27 -25.90
C ILE A 261 -3.33 -21.75 -26.19
N ASP A 262 -4.45 -22.46 -26.33
CA ASP A 262 -4.48 -23.82 -26.80
C ASP A 262 -5.40 -23.91 -28.00
N SER A 263 -4.81 -24.12 -29.18
CA SER A 263 -5.47 -24.30 -30.49
C SER A 263 -6.25 -23.06 -30.89
N ASP A 264 -6.57 -22.08 -30.65
CA ASP A 264 -7.41 -20.89 -30.92
C ASP A 264 -8.38 -20.53 -29.76
N LYS A 265 -8.11 -21.08 -28.58
CA LYS A 265 -8.91 -20.83 -27.38
C LYS A 265 -8.05 -20.35 -26.23
N VAL A 266 -8.60 -19.52 -25.38
CA VAL A 266 -7.98 -19.19 -24.09
C VAL A 266 -8.13 -20.41 -23.17
N LYS A 267 -7.01 -20.93 -22.69
CA LYS A 267 -6.98 -21.95 -21.65
C LYS A 267 -6.77 -21.29 -20.28
N PHE A 268 -7.61 -21.66 -19.33
CA PHE A 268 -7.53 -21.21 -17.94
C PHE A 268 -8.00 -22.36 -17.02
N ASN A 269 -7.20 -22.73 -16.04
CA ASN A 269 -7.47 -23.88 -15.14
C ASN A 269 -7.92 -25.14 -15.91
N ASP A 270 -7.14 -25.54 -16.92
CA ASP A 270 -7.40 -26.69 -17.82
C ASP A 270 -8.70 -26.62 -18.65
N THR A 271 -9.47 -25.56 -18.54
CA THR A 271 -10.69 -25.33 -19.33
C THR A 271 -10.40 -24.39 -20.50
N LYS A 272 -10.96 -24.69 -21.66
CA LYS A 272 -10.75 -23.94 -22.91
C LYS A 272 -11.98 -23.09 -23.23
N TYR A 273 -11.78 -21.80 -23.44
CA TYR A 273 -12.82 -20.81 -23.73
C TYR A 273 -12.64 -20.24 -25.13
N SER A 274 -13.72 -20.16 -25.90
CA SER A 274 -13.69 -19.58 -27.24
C SER A 274 -13.50 -18.07 -27.19
N ILE A 275 -12.77 -17.52 -28.16
CA ILE A 275 -12.56 -16.10 -28.34
C ILE A 275 -13.66 -15.55 -29.25
N ALA A 276 -14.20 -14.37 -28.93
CA ALA A 276 -15.19 -13.68 -29.72
C ALA A 276 -14.63 -13.17 -31.06
N SER A 277 -15.51 -13.01 -32.05
CA SER A 277 -15.10 -12.51 -33.38
C SER A 277 -14.59 -11.08 -33.36
N THR A 278 -15.06 -10.27 -32.44
CA THR A 278 -14.45 -8.99 -32.11
C THR A 278 -13.90 -9.09 -30.70
N ASN A 279 -12.62 -8.83 -30.54
CA ASN A 279 -11.98 -8.95 -29.25
C ASN A 279 -10.85 -7.91 -29.09
N SER A 280 -10.48 -7.63 -27.87
CA SER A 280 -9.45 -6.64 -27.56
C SER A 280 -8.66 -7.01 -26.32
N VAL A 281 -7.46 -6.43 -26.20
CA VAL A 281 -6.60 -6.52 -25.02
C VAL A 281 -6.38 -5.12 -24.49
N LYS A 282 -6.58 -4.93 -23.18
CA LYS A 282 -6.24 -3.71 -22.46
C LYS A 282 -5.13 -3.99 -21.45
N VAL A 283 -4.10 -3.18 -21.48
CA VAL A 283 -3.04 -3.18 -20.47
C VAL A 283 -3.08 -1.82 -19.79
N ASP A 284 -3.23 -1.82 -18.47
CA ASP A 284 -3.39 -0.62 -17.65
C ASP A 284 -4.45 0.34 -18.22
N GLY A 285 -5.60 -0.22 -18.57
CA GLY A 285 -6.73 0.52 -19.14
C GLY A 285 -6.58 0.92 -20.61
N THR A 286 -5.38 0.84 -21.18
CA THR A 286 -5.12 1.20 -22.59
C THR A 286 -5.30 0.01 -23.51
N THR A 287 -6.05 0.16 -24.60
CA THR A 287 -6.18 -0.86 -25.63
C THR A 287 -4.87 -1.01 -26.40
N VAL A 288 -4.24 -2.18 -26.31
CA VAL A 288 -2.95 -2.47 -26.95
C VAL A 288 -3.09 -3.28 -28.22
N THR A 289 -4.15 -4.09 -28.33
CA THR A 289 -4.43 -4.87 -29.54
C THR A 289 -5.91 -5.14 -29.69
N THR A 290 -6.37 -5.19 -30.93
CA THR A 290 -7.75 -5.51 -31.31
C THR A 290 -7.77 -6.54 -32.43
N GLY A 291 -8.76 -7.44 -32.40
CA GLY A 291 -9.03 -8.41 -33.45
C GLY A 291 -10.46 -8.29 -33.95
N SER A 292 -10.69 -8.36 -35.26
CA SER A 292 -12.02 -8.35 -35.85
C SER A 292 -12.08 -9.17 -37.14
N GLY A 293 -13.25 -9.77 -37.45
CA GLY A 293 -13.53 -10.47 -38.70
C GLY A 293 -13.13 -11.96 -38.68
N GLU A 294 -13.23 -12.66 -39.87
CA GLU A 294 -12.99 -14.09 -39.98
C GLU A 294 -11.49 -14.51 -39.85
N ASN A 295 -10.57 -13.57 -39.97
CA ASN A 295 -9.11 -13.82 -39.86
C ASN A 295 -8.55 -13.62 -38.45
N ILE A 296 -9.35 -13.79 -37.43
CA ILE A 296 -9.03 -13.58 -36.00
C ILE A 296 -7.87 -14.45 -35.50
N LYS A 297 -7.49 -15.46 -36.30
CA LYS A 297 -6.43 -16.40 -35.91
C LYS A 297 -5.09 -15.74 -35.57
N ASN A 298 -4.86 -14.48 -35.94
CA ASN A 298 -3.58 -13.80 -35.79
C ASN A 298 -3.65 -12.39 -35.14
N THR A 299 -4.79 -11.99 -34.54
CA THR A 299 -4.92 -10.64 -33.98
C THR A 299 -5.69 -10.65 -32.64
N GLY A 300 -5.44 -9.66 -31.78
CA GLY A 300 -6.16 -9.52 -30.52
C GLY A 300 -5.65 -10.45 -29.41
N ILE A 301 -6.57 -11.04 -28.66
CA ILE A 301 -6.27 -11.86 -27.48
C ILE A 301 -5.32 -13.00 -27.78
N LYS A 302 -5.53 -13.70 -28.91
CA LYS A 302 -4.67 -14.84 -29.31
C LYS A 302 -3.22 -14.38 -29.45
N THR A 303 -2.95 -13.37 -30.28
CA THR A 303 -1.59 -12.86 -30.51
C THR A 303 -0.94 -12.36 -29.20
N TYR A 304 -1.71 -11.71 -28.34
CA TYR A 304 -1.20 -11.23 -27.06
C TYR A 304 -0.79 -12.39 -26.14
N LEU A 305 -1.59 -13.44 -26.07
CA LEU A 305 -1.34 -14.58 -25.20
C LEU A 305 -0.30 -15.57 -25.77
N GLU A 306 -0.07 -15.59 -27.10
CA GLU A 306 1.02 -16.33 -27.73
C GLU A 306 2.40 -15.76 -27.39
N THR A 307 2.46 -14.50 -26.93
CA THR A 307 3.68 -13.91 -26.39
C THR A 307 3.76 -14.22 -24.91
N ASP A 308 4.77 -14.98 -24.52
CA ASP A 308 4.98 -15.35 -23.12
C ASP A 308 5.27 -14.12 -22.26
N ALA A 309 4.64 -14.05 -21.09
CA ALA A 309 4.97 -13.04 -20.10
C ALA A 309 6.30 -13.38 -19.44
N THR A 310 7.15 -12.38 -19.24
CA THR A 310 8.45 -12.58 -18.61
C THR A 310 8.53 -11.81 -17.30
N GLY A 311 9.26 -12.35 -16.33
CA GLY A 311 9.52 -11.74 -15.03
C GLY A 311 8.25 -11.29 -14.31
N LEU A 312 8.27 -10.08 -13.77
CA LEU A 312 7.18 -9.51 -12.97
C LEU A 312 5.81 -9.53 -13.70
N ALA A 313 5.82 -9.38 -15.02
CA ALA A 313 4.59 -9.40 -15.82
C ALA A 313 3.80 -10.72 -15.73
N LYS A 314 4.43 -11.82 -15.35
CA LYS A 314 3.74 -13.09 -15.10
C LYS A 314 2.70 -12.98 -13.99
N THR A 315 2.97 -12.13 -13.01
CA THR A 315 2.16 -11.95 -11.80
C THR A 315 1.19 -10.77 -11.88
N PHE A 316 1.11 -10.08 -13.02
CA PHE A 316 0.15 -9.01 -13.21
C PHE A 316 -1.27 -9.55 -13.18
N ALA A 317 -2.17 -8.85 -12.49
CA ALA A 317 -3.57 -9.25 -12.43
C ALA A 317 -4.16 -9.29 -13.84
N ALA A 318 -4.79 -10.40 -14.20
CA ALA A 318 -5.38 -10.57 -15.52
C ALA A 318 -6.82 -11.09 -15.44
N LYS A 319 -7.65 -10.65 -16.39
CA LYS A 319 -9.02 -11.10 -16.52
C LYS A 319 -9.34 -11.40 -17.98
N ALA A 320 -9.94 -12.56 -18.20
CA ALA A 320 -10.56 -12.88 -19.48
C ALA A 320 -12.08 -12.73 -19.33
N ILE A 321 -12.66 -11.83 -20.11
CA ILE A 321 -14.03 -11.35 -19.93
C ILE A 321 -14.86 -11.65 -21.18
N SER A 322 -16.04 -12.25 -20.98
CA SER A 322 -17.14 -12.25 -21.91
C SER A 322 -18.22 -11.31 -21.37
N ASN A 323 -18.57 -10.29 -22.11
CA ASN A 323 -19.54 -9.26 -21.71
C ASN A 323 -20.52 -8.89 -22.86
N ASP A 324 -20.66 -9.78 -23.85
CA ASP A 324 -21.45 -9.56 -25.07
C ASP A 324 -22.58 -10.62 -25.29
N ASP A 325 -22.99 -11.32 -24.24
CA ASP A 325 -23.99 -12.39 -24.24
C ASP A 325 -23.64 -13.64 -25.09
N THR A 326 -22.45 -13.66 -25.73
CA THR A 326 -22.03 -14.80 -26.60
C THR A 326 -21.33 -15.91 -25.85
N ASN A 327 -20.99 -15.69 -24.57
CA ASN A 327 -20.18 -16.60 -23.76
C ASN A 327 -18.76 -16.85 -24.31
N LYS A 328 -18.31 -15.97 -25.21
CA LYS A 328 -16.96 -15.99 -25.78
C LYS A 328 -16.14 -14.85 -25.19
N ILE A 329 -14.86 -15.07 -24.99
CA ILE A 329 -13.97 -14.04 -24.44
C ILE A 329 -13.79 -12.91 -25.47
N SER A 330 -14.32 -11.75 -25.15
CA SER A 330 -14.30 -10.54 -25.98
C SER A 330 -13.25 -9.53 -25.53
N LEU A 331 -12.86 -9.59 -24.25
CA LEU A 331 -11.87 -8.69 -23.68
C LEU A 331 -10.89 -9.45 -22.77
N PHE A 332 -9.61 -9.15 -22.93
CA PHE A 332 -8.58 -9.56 -22.00
C PHE A 332 -7.95 -8.32 -21.36
N THR A 333 -7.91 -8.24 -20.04
CA THR A 333 -7.31 -7.12 -19.34
C THR A 333 -6.12 -7.58 -18.53
N VAL A 334 -5.09 -6.74 -18.50
CA VAL A 334 -3.92 -6.92 -17.65
C VAL A 334 -3.68 -5.63 -16.89
N GLU A 335 -3.53 -5.73 -15.59
CA GLU A 335 -3.20 -4.61 -14.71
C GLU A 335 -1.82 -4.87 -14.12
N GLY A 336 -0.87 -4.04 -14.54
CA GLY A 336 0.51 -4.06 -14.05
C GLY A 336 0.63 -3.41 -12.68
N TYR A 337 1.74 -3.68 -12.03
CA TYR A 337 2.13 -2.99 -10.81
C TYR A 337 3.63 -2.76 -10.79
N ALA A 338 4.06 -1.77 -10.02
CA ALA A 338 5.45 -1.58 -9.66
C ALA A 338 5.71 -2.21 -8.29
N LEU A 339 6.81 -2.95 -8.19
CA LEU A 339 7.28 -3.48 -6.91
C LEU A 339 8.02 -2.38 -6.16
N ALA A 340 7.69 -2.19 -4.91
CA ALA A 340 8.32 -1.19 -4.06
C ALA A 340 8.47 -1.67 -2.62
N GLN A 341 9.31 -0.97 -1.86
CA GLN A 341 9.43 -1.12 -0.41
C GLN A 341 8.98 0.17 0.26
N VAL A 342 8.22 0.07 1.34
CA VAL A 342 7.80 1.22 2.15
C VAL A 342 8.99 1.71 2.95
N THR A 343 9.38 2.96 2.73
CA THR A 343 10.52 3.57 3.44
C THR A 343 10.07 4.38 4.65
N TYR A 344 8.82 4.87 4.62
CA TYR A 344 8.25 5.66 5.71
C TYR A 344 6.73 5.58 5.70
N VAL A 345 6.12 5.61 6.90
CA VAL A 345 4.67 5.71 7.09
C VAL A 345 4.38 6.98 7.90
N GLY A 346 3.78 7.97 7.27
CA GLY A 346 3.30 9.20 7.89
C GLY A 346 1.84 9.08 8.35
N LYS A 347 1.27 10.17 8.80
CA LYS A 347 -0.11 10.22 9.27
C LYS A 347 -1.11 9.98 8.13
N ASP A 348 -0.94 10.66 7.01
CA ASP A 348 -1.86 10.66 5.87
C ASP A 348 -1.16 10.29 4.54
N TYR A 349 0.05 9.69 4.61
CA TYR A 349 0.83 9.28 3.44
C TYR A 349 1.85 8.18 3.77
N ILE A 350 2.33 7.53 2.73
CA ILE A 350 3.49 6.63 2.79
C ILE A 350 4.53 7.06 1.77
N ASN A 351 5.82 6.85 2.09
CA ASN A 351 6.88 6.93 1.09
C ASN A 351 7.31 5.53 0.68
N VAL A 352 7.56 5.36 -0.62
CA VAL A 352 8.00 4.09 -1.18
C VAL A 352 9.26 4.27 -2.02
N SER A 353 10.11 3.26 -2.02
CA SER A 353 11.25 3.12 -2.92
C SER A 353 10.96 2.00 -3.91
N TYR A 354 10.96 2.32 -5.21
CA TYR A 354 10.70 1.30 -6.23
C TYR A 354 11.91 0.41 -6.44
N LEU A 355 11.67 -0.91 -6.47
CA LEU A 355 12.70 -1.92 -6.63
C LEU A 355 12.96 -2.19 -8.11
N GLY A 356 14.21 -2.49 -8.45
CA GLY A 356 14.71 -2.55 -9.82
C GLY A 356 13.99 -3.53 -10.73
N GLY A 357 13.99 -3.23 -12.04
CA GLY A 357 13.41 -4.04 -13.10
C GLY A 357 11.97 -3.71 -13.48
N THR A 358 11.34 -2.74 -12.84
CA THR A 358 10.08 -2.17 -13.30
C THR A 358 10.33 -1.34 -14.54
N ASN A 359 9.50 -1.58 -15.56
CA ASN A 359 9.57 -0.86 -16.80
C ASN A 359 9.51 0.65 -16.50
N ASN A 360 10.54 1.40 -16.88
CA ASN A 360 10.69 2.83 -16.62
C ASN A 360 9.58 3.72 -17.23
N SER A 361 8.57 3.11 -17.85
CA SER A 361 7.41 3.80 -18.42
C SER A 361 6.41 4.29 -17.35
N TYR A 362 6.43 3.73 -16.14
CA TYR A 362 5.55 4.15 -15.05
C TYR A 362 6.25 5.23 -14.22
N LYS A 363 5.81 6.47 -14.33
CA LYS A 363 6.26 7.56 -13.46
C LYS A 363 5.43 7.55 -12.17
N PHE A 364 5.69 6.60 -11.32
CA PHE A 364 5.04 6.54 -10.03
C PHE A 364 5.58 7.64 -9.10
N LYS A 365 4.68 8.20 -8.29
CA LYS A 365 5.08 9.04 -7.17
C LYS A 365 5.76 8.19 -6.10
N THR A 366 6.81 8.71 -5.47
CA THR A 366 7.44 8.08 -4.30
C THR A 366 6.70 8.41 -2.99
N LYS A 367 6.00 9.53 -2.93
CA LYS A 367 5.09 9.91 -1.84
C LYS A 367 3.65 9.63 -2.28
N LEU A 368 2.98 8.74 -1.59
CA LEU A 368 1.60 8.32 -1.86
C LEU A 368 0.71 8.82 -0.73
N GLU A 369 -0.15 9.78 -1.02
CA GLU A 369 -1.01 10.49 -0.08
C GLU A 369 -2.42 9.89 -0.09
N GLU A 370 -3.16 9.91 1.04
CA GLU A 370 -4.51 9.36 1.14
C GLU A 370 -5.50 9.95 0.13
N ASP A 371 -5.28 11.19 -0.32
CA ASP A 371 -6.11 11.84 -1.33
C ASP A 371 -6.02 11.17 -2.70
N ASN A 372 -4.89 10.56 -3.03
CA ASN A 372 -4.65 9.92 -4.32
C ASN A 372 -4.14 8.47 -4.22
N ALA A 373 -4.08 7.90 -3.03
CA ALA A 373 -3.65 6.53 -2.83
C ALA A 373 -4.52 5.80 -1.81
N THR A 374 -4.75 4.52 -2.06
CA THR A 374 -5.40 3.61 -1.12
C THR A 374 -4.39 2.55 -0.69
N TYR A 375 -4.14 2.43 0.60
CA TYR A 375 -3.23 1.44 1.17
C TYR A 375 -3.81 0.79 2.43
N PRO A 376 -3.33 -0.42 2.79
CA PRO A 376 -3.79 -1.11 4.00
C PRO A 376 -3.49 -0.31 5.27
N THR A 377 -4.38 -0.37 6.25
CA THR A 377 -4.21 0.32 7.55
C THR A 377 -3.10 -0.28 8.42
N ASP A 378 -2.64 -1.50 8.12
CA ASP A 378 -1.55 -2.20 8.79
C ASP A 378 -0.22 -2.10 8.03
N ILE A 379 -0.12 -1.14 7.11
CA ILE A 379 1.13 -0.88 6.38
C ILE A 379 2.21 -0.39 7.34
N ALA A 380 3.41 -0.91 7.20
CA ALA A 380 4.54 -0.56 8.05
C ALA A 380 5.79 -0.24 7.21
N LYS A 381 6.74 0.48 7.81
CA LYS A 381 8.06 0.65 7.21
C LYS A 381 8.69 -0.72 6.94
N ASP A 382 9.43 -0.81 5.86
CA ASP A 382 10.10 -2.01 5.33
C ASP A 382 9.16 -3.08 4.74
N ASP A 383 7.83 -2.85 4.72
CA ASP A 383 6.90 -3.70 3.98
C ASP A 383 7.16 -3.64 2.48
N TYR A 384 7.10 -4.80 1.82
CA TYR A 384 7.10 -4.88 0.37
C TYR A 384 5.70 -4.75 -0.17
N VAL A 385 5.54 -3.96 -1.23
CA VAL A 385 4.23 -3.61 -1.78
C VAL A 385 4.21 -3.67 -3.30
N ALA A 386 3.04 -4.02 -3.83
CA ALA A 386 2.67 -3.82 -5.23
C ALA A 386 1.93 -2.48 -5.34
N VAL A 387 2.43 -1.57 -6.16
CA VAL A 387 1.82 -0.26 -6.42
C VAL A 387 1.23 -0.26 -7.81
N THR A 388 -0.09 -0.08 -7.90
CA THR A 388 -0.85 0.07 -9.16
C THR A 388 -1.24 1.52 -9.37
N SER A 389 -1.52 1.93 -10.62
CA SER A 389 -2.07 3.25 -10.93
C SER A 389 -3.19 3.12 -11.95
N ASP A 390 -4.25 3.90 -11.79
CA ASP A 390 -5.37 3.97 -12.75
C ASP A 390 -5.03 4.74 -14.02
N LYS A 391 -3.98 5.55 -13.97
CA LYS A 391 -3.39 6.28 -15.08
C LYS A 391 -1.89 5.98 -15.13
N ASN A 392 -1.34 5.91 -16.32
CA ASN A 392 0.09 5.73 -16.53
C ASN A 392 0.87 7.05 -16.36
N THR A 393 0.52 7.85 -15.36
CA THR A 393 1.04 9.19 -15.07
C THR A 393 1.14 9.42 -13.56
N SER A 394 1.93 10.40 -13.16
CA SER A 394 2.14 10.74 -11.73
C SER A 394 0.94 11.40 -11.04
N ASP A 395 -0.10 11.76 -11.79
CA ASP A 395 -1.37 12.32 -11.32
C ASP A 395 -2.50 11.27 -11.27
N GLY A 396 -2.17 9.98 -11.36
CA GLY A 396 -3.11 8.87 -11.18
C GLY A 396 -3.50 8.64 -9.72
N ASN A 397 -4.56 7.84 -9.54
CA ASN A 397 -4.86 7.26 -8.25
C ASN A 397 -4.10 5.94 -8.08
N PHE A 398 -3.53 5.74 -6.91
CA PHE A 398 -2.66 4.60 -6.63
C PHE A 398 -3.35 3.59 -5.72
N GLY A 399 -3.19 2.32 -6.05
CA GLY A 399 -3.55 1.21 -5.19
C GLY A 399 -2.29 0.55 -4.63
N VAL A 400 -2.19 0.40 -3.33
CA VAL A 400 -1.06 -0.25 -2.68
C VAL A 400 -1.53 -1.55 -2.04
N THR A 401 -0.89 -2.64 -2.42
CA THR A 401 -1.18 -3.96 -1.84
C THR A 401 0.08 -4.51 -1.17
N LYS A 402 -0.01 -4.85 0.09
CA LYS A 402 1.07 -5.47 0.84
C LYS A 402 1.37 -6.87 0.30
N LEU A 403 2.63 -7.17 0.07
CA LEU A 403 3.12 -8.47 -0.41
C LEU A 403 3.68 -9.30 0.75
N ASN A 404 3.57 -10.61 0.62
CA ASN A 404 4.10 -11.52 1.62
C ASN A 404 5.60 -11.75 1.41
N THR A 405 6.34 -11.86 2.51
CA THR A 405 7.72 -12.33 2.53
C THR A 405 7.80 -13.76 3.04
N VAL A 406 8.72 -14.52 2.49
CA VAL A 406 9.02 -15.89 2.93
C VAL A 406 10.52 -15.98 3.18
N THR A 407 10.90 -16.28 4.41
CA THR A 407 12.29 -16.51 4.79
C THR A 407 12.51 -18.00 5.05
N GLY A 408 13.50 -18.58 4.43
CA GLY A 408 13.81 -19.99 4.64
C GLY A 408 14.96 -20.49 3.76
N LYS A 409 15.34 -21.74 3.98
CA LYS A 409 16.40 -22.41 3.19
C LYS A 409 15.81 -22.96 1.90
N ILE A 410 16.50 -22.71 0.77
CA ILE A 410 16.16 -23.35 -0.51
C ILE A 410 16.58 -24.82 -0.44
N THR A 411 15.61 -25.70 -0.31
CA THR A 411 15.81 -27.15 -0.20
C THR A 411 15.80 -27.88 -1.54
N SER A 412 15.27 -27.24 -2.58
CA SER A 412 15.28 -27.77 -3.95
C SER A 412 15.15 -26.62 -4.96
N ALA A 413 15.84 -26.75 -6.09
CA ALA A 413 15.71 -25.86 -7.23
C ALA A 413 15.55 -26.69 -8.51
N LYS A 414 14.55 -26.35 -9.32
CA LYS A 414 14.29 -27.02 -10.61
C LYS A 414 14.22 -25.99 -11.71
N LYS A 415 14.89 -26.29 -12.82
CA LYS A 415 14.71 -25.59 -14.08
C LYS A 415 13.88 -26.51 -14.97
N GLU A 416 12.66 -26.10 -15.33
CA GLU A 416 11.88 -26.83 -16.34
C GLU A 416 12.48 -26.56 -17.72
N THR A 417 12.17 -27.43 -18.68
CA THR A 417 12.80 -27.45 -20.04
C THR A 417 12.42 -26.27 -20.93
N THR A 418 11.43 -25.49 -20.53
CA THR A 418 11.05 -24.20 -21.13
C THR A 418 11.66 -23.04 -20.36
N ASP A 419 12.01 -21.96 -21.03
CA ASP A 419 12.76 -20.82 -20.47
C ASP A 419 12.13 -20.18 -19.22
N ASP A 420 10.90 -20.54 -18.88
CA ASP A 420 10.10 -20.01 -17.80
C ASP A 420 9.97 -20.86 -16.54
N GLY A 421 10.53 -22.07 -16.55
CA GLY A 421 10.27 -23.08 -15.53
C GLY A 421 11.17 -23.06 -14.31
N TYR A 422 11.76 -21.92 -13.91
CA TYR A 422 12.55 -21.88 -12.69
C TYR A 422 11.64 -21.92 -11.46
N LYS A 423 11.79 -22.96 -10.64
CA LYS A 423 11.07 -23.16 -9.37
C LYS A 423 12.05 -23.40 -8.25
N ILE A 424 11.76 -22.85 -7.10
CA ILE A 424 12.48 -23.11 -5.85
C ILE A 424 11.53 -23.63 -4.79
N GLN A 425 12.06 -24.47 -3.93
CA GLN A 425 11.34 -24.95 -2.76
C GLN A 425 11.97 -24.34 -1.52
N ILE A 426 11.17 -23.58 -0.76
CA ILE A 426 11.55 -23.01 0.53
C ILE A 426 10.70 -23.71 1.59
N ASP A 427 11.35 -24.33 2.56
CA ASP A 427 10.68 -25.04 3.67
C ASP A 427 9.51 -25.94 3.22
N GLY A 428 9.72 -26.71 2.14
CA GLY A 428 8.75 -27.66 1.60
C GLY A 428 7.73 -27.08 0.64
N THR A 429 7.60 -25.77 0.51
CA THR A 429 6.67 -25.08 -0.41
C THR A 429 7.36 -24.68 -1.71
N TRP A 430 6.76 -25.02 -2.86
CA TRP A 430 7.27 -24.65 -4.16
C TRP A 430 6.77 -23.27 -4.61
N TYR A 431 7.69 -22.45 -5.11
CA TYR A 431 7.42 -21.16 -5.71
C TYR A 431 8.02 -21.10 -7.12
N LYS A 432 7.27 -20.55 -8.07
CA LYS A 432 7.81 -20.18 -9.38
C LYS A 432 8.64 -18.90 -9.25
N ALA A 433 9.61 -18.66 -10.12
CA ALA A 433 10.39 -17.41 -10.12
C ALA A 433 9.92 -16.47 -11.23
N ALA A 434 9.59 -15.25 -10.86
CA ALA A 434 9.21 -14.15 -11.75
C ALA A 434 10.24 -13.01 -11.72
N ILE A 435 11.51 -13.34 -11.52
CA ILE A 435 12.63 -12.40 -11.48
C ILE A 435 13.27 -12.32 -12.86
N ASN A 436 13.36 -11.13 -13.44
CA ASN A 436 13.86 -10.90 -14.79
C ASN A 436 15.38 -11.03 -14.92
N ASN A 437 16.10 -10.65 -13.86
CA ASN A 437 17.54 -10.51 -13.92
C ASN A 437 18.23 -11.85 -13.61
N ALA A 438 19.13 -12.29 -14.47
CA ALA A 438 19.91 -13.51 -14.24
C ALA A 438 20.85 -13.36 -13.00
N ALA A 439 21.26 -12.14 -12.66
CA ALA A 439 22.07 -11.87 -11.46
C ALA A 439 21.23 -12.09 -10.20
N ASP A 440 19.99 -11.55 -10.14
CA ASP A 440 19.09 -11.72 -8.99
C ASP A 440 18.66 -13.18 -8.81
N ARG A 441 18.59 -13.94 -9.92
CA ARG A 441 18.38 -15.40 -9.88
C ARG A 441 19.60 -16.17 -9.40
N ALA A 442 20.78 -15.56 -9.45
CA ALA A 442 22.01 -16.20 -8.98
C ALA A 442 22.00 -16.42 -7.46
N ASP A 443 21.20 -15.66 -6.72
CA ASP A 443 21.07 -15.79 -5.27
C ASP A 443 20.06 -16.86 -4.84
N LEU A 444 19.19 -17.29 -5.77
CA LEU A 444 18.24 -18.37 -5.53
C LEU A 444 18.87 -19.75 -5.75
N LYS A 445 19.89 -20.08 -4.94
CA LYS A 445 20.66 -21.32 -5.06
C LYS A 445 20.19 -22.38 -4.06
N LEU A 446 20.41 -23.63 -4.41
CA LEU A 446 20.26 -24.74 -3.48
C LEU A 446 21.11 -24.47 -2.23
N ASP A 447 20.55 -24.76 -1.09
CA ASP A 447 21.14 -24.56 0.24
C ASP A 447 21.28 -23.10 0.70
N ALA A 448 20.99 -22.11 -0.14
CA ALA A 448 20.93 -20.71 0.31
C ALA A 448 19.71 -20.48 1.20
N THR A 449 19.89 -19.71 2.27
CA THR A 449 18.77 -19.14 3.02
C THR A 449 18.50 -17.76 2.48
N VAL A 450 17.24 -17.54 2.11
CA VAL A 450 16.79 -16.31 1.44
C VAL A 450 15.56 -15.76 2.13
N THR A 451 15.39 -14.46 2.05
CA THR A 451 14.10 -13.80 2.23
C THR A 451 13.61 -13.38 0.85
N VAL A 452 12.49 -13.92 0.44
CA VAL A 452 11.89 -13.62 -0.86
C VAL A 452 10.55 -12.94 -0.69
N VAL A 453 10.23 -12.03 -1.61
CA VAL A 453 8.90 -11.44 -1.74
C VAL A 453 8.09 -12.28 -2.70
N VAL A 454 6.88 -12.65 -2.28
CA VAL A 454 6.03 -13.56 -3.03
C VAL A 454 4.73 -12.88 -3.44
N ASN A 455 4.36 -13.01 -4.71
CA ASN A 455 3.07 -12.62 -5.24
C ASN A 455 2.47 -13.77 -6.07
N ALA A 456 1.24 -14.16 -5.79
CA ALA A 456 0.51 -15.21 -6.52
C ALA A 456 1.29 -16.53 -6.70
N GLY A 457 2.11 -16.90 -5.72
CA GLY A 457 2.93 -18.12 -5.77
C GLY A 457 4.24 -17.96 -6.55
N TYR A 458 4.59 -16.75 -6.95
CA TYR A 458 5.86 -16.43 -7.61
C TYR A 458 6.77 -15.64 -6.69
N VAL A 459 8.05 -15.96 -6.71
CA VAL A 459 9.09 -15.09 -6.17
C VAL A 459 9.27 -13.92 -7.13
N VAL A 460 8.95 -12.72 -6.68
CA VAL A 460 9.04 -11.48 -7.47
C VAL A 460 10.25 -10.63 -7.11
N TRP A 461 10.82 -10.86 -5.93
CA TRP A 461 12.03 -10.21 -5.44
C TRP A 461 12.76 -11.13 -4.47
N CYS A 462 14.08 -11.04 -4.45
CA CYS A 462 14.90 -11.65 -3.43
C CYS A 462 15.61 -10.53 -2.66
N ASP A 463 15.34 -10.47 -1.36
CA ASP A 463 16.07 -9.59 -0.45
C ASP A 463 17.34 -10.31 0.00
N ASP A 464 18.49 -9.74 -0.31
CA ASP A 464 19.80 -10.27 0.10
C ASP A 464 20.02 -10.28 1.61
N ALA A 465 19.05 -9.73 2.37
CA ALA A 465 19.23 -9.42 3.80
C ALA A 465 19.68 -10.61 4.66
N ASN A 466 19.45 -11.84 4.20
CA ASN A 466 19.79 -13.02 5.00
C ASN A 466 20.58 -14.09 4.24
N ALA A 467 21.06 -13.81 3.04
CA ALA A 467 21.71 -14.80 2.20
C ALA A 467 23.07 -15.28 2.71
N GLY A 468 23.52 -14.83 3.89
CA GLY A 468 24.89 -15.06 4.26
C GLY A 468 25.21 -15.51 5.67
N ALA A 469 24.28 -15.49 6.60
CA ALA A 469 24.66 -15.68 8.01
C ALA A 469 24.04 -16.91 8.70
N THR A 470 23.37 -17.78 7.96
CA THR A 470 22.68 -18.93 8.57
C THR A 470 23.58 -20.00 9.13
N ASP A 471 24.80 -20.05 8.65
CA ASP A 471 25.79 -21.04 9.09
C ASP A 471 26.93 -20.41 9.90
N VAL A 472 26.73 -19.17 10.39
CA VAL A 472 27.75 -18.41 11.13
C VAL A 472 27.16 -17.88 12.44
N ALA A 473 27.92 -18.01 13.52
CA ALA A 473 27.57 -17.50 14.84
C ALA A 473 28.78 -16.90 15.55
N ALA A 474 28.54 -15.98 16.48
CA ALA A 474 29.57 -15.54 17.39
C ALA A 474 29.57 -16.37 18.66
N VAL A 475 30.76 -16.76 19.13
CA VAL A 475 30.92 -17.54 20.38
C VAL A 475 31.11 -16.59 21.53
N LEU A 476 30.20 -16.66 22.53
CA LEU A 476 30.25 -15.84 23.73
C LEU A 476 31.02 -16.55 24.86
N GLN A 477 30.77 -17.84 25.02
CA GLN A 477 31.43 -18.63 26.06
C GLN A 477 31.55 -20.08 25.64
N THR A 478 32.65 -20.74 26.10
CA THR A 478 32.80 -22.20 26.02
C THR A 478 33.10 -22.78 27.40
N TYR A 479 32.48 -23.93 27.72
CA TYR A 479 32.70 -24.61 28.99
C TYR A 479 32.35 -26.10 28.91
N LYS A 480 32.69 -26.85 29.94
CA LYS A 480 32.29 -28.26 30.07
C LYS A 480 31.27 -28.43 31.18
N GLU A 481 30.21 -29.14 30.87
CA GLU A 481 29.21 -29.58 31.82
C GLU A 481 29.28 -31.12 31.93
N GLY A 482 29.94 -31.60 32.99
CA GLY A 482 30.30 -33.00 33.08
C GLY A 482 31.24 -33.45 31.98
N ASN A 483 30.83 -34.38 31.13
CA ASN A 483 31.57 -34.82 29.95
C ASN A 483 31.14 -34.16 28.64
N THR A 484 30.18 -33.25 28.72
CA THR A 484 29.64 -32.57 27.52
C THR A 484 30.27 -31.20 27.34
N GLN A 485 30.82 -30.95 26.19
CA GLN A 485 31.30 -29.62 25.78
C GLN A 485 30.07 -28.75 25.38
N LYS A 486 30.11 -27.51 25.83
CA LYS A 486 29.04 -26.51 25.61
C LYS A 486 29.61 -25.24 25.02
N ALA A 487 28.90 -24.62 24.13
CA ALA A 487 29.16 -23.28 23.65
C ALA A 487 27.91 -22.41 23.76
N GLU A 488 28.08 -21.19 24.20
CA GLU A 488 27.03 -20.17 24.11
C GLU A 488 27.25 -19.39 22.82
N LEU A 489 26.26 -19.44 21.93
CA LEU A 489 26.32 -18.88 20.60
C LEU A 489 25.31 -17.73 20.45
N LEU A 490 25.76 -16.62 19.88
CA LEU A 490 24.92 -15.54 19.36
C LEU A 490 24.70 -15.78 17.86
N PHE A 491 23.46 -16.03 17.48
CA PHE A 491 23.07 -16.27 16.10
C PHE A 491 22.72 -14.97 15.35
N ALA A 492 22.66 -15.06 14.03
CA ALA A 492 22.41 -13.92 13.14
C ALA A 492 21.04 -13.25 13.38
N ASP A 493 20.08 -13.97 13.94
CA ASP A 493 18.77 -13.45 14.33
C ASP A 493 18.75 -12.70 15.68
N GLY A 494 19.93 -12.55 16.31
CA GLY A 494 20.09 -11.89 17.60
C GLY A 494 19.83 -12.78 18.82
N LYS A 495 19.40 -14.05 18.63
CA LYS A 495 19.18 -14.98 19.75
C LYS A 495 20.47 -15.55 20.27
N THR A 496 20.52 -15.76 21.56
CA THR A 496 21.62 -16.46 22.24
C THR A 496 21.12 -17.82 22.73
N GLU A 497 21.85 -18.89 22.38
CA GLU A 497 21.54 -20.25 22.83
C GLU A 497 22.80 -20.96 23.33
N THR A 498 22.64 -21.73 24.40
CA THR A 498 23.67 -22.67 24.84
C THR A 498 23.49 -24.00 24.12
N VAL A 499 24.45 -24.33 23.27
CA VAL A 499 24.43 -25.55 22.46
C VAL A 499 25.35 -26.63 23.00
N SER A 500 25.01 -27.87 22.75
CA SER A 500 25.86 -29.03 23.06
C SER A 500 26.70 -29.38 21.85
N LEU A 501 28.00 -29.54 22.03
CA LEU A 501 28.86 -30.00 20.97
C LEU A 501 28.87 -31.54 20.96
N LYS A 502 29.14 -32.10 19.77
CA LYS A 502 29.15 -33.57 19.64
C LYS A 502 30.44 -34.14 20.27
N ARG A 503 30.29 -35.21 21.03
CA ARG A 503 31.42 -35.82 21.76
C ARG A 503 32.49 -36.32 20.79
N ASN A 504 33.77 -35.91 21.01
CA ASN A 504 35.01 -36.27 20.27
C ASN A 504 35.07 -35.82 18.79
N ALA A 505 34.32 -34.81 18.39
CA ALA A 505 34.33 -34.27 17.02
C ALA A 505 33.61 -32.90 17.00
N GLU A 506 33.99 -32.04 17.95
CA GLU A 506 33.15 -30.91 18.30
C GLU A 506 33.64 -29.62 17.68
N TRP A 507 34.93 -29.49 17.48
CA TRP A 507 35.58 -28.30 17.01
C TRP A 507 36.67 -28.59 15.99
N ASP A 508 36.71 -27.87 14.92
CA ASP A 508 37.72 -27.86 13.89
C ASP A 508 38.33 -26.44 13.88
N THR A 509 39.56 -26.29 14.30
CA THR A 509 40.24 -24.98 14.47
C THR A 509 40.99 -24.53 13.24
N ASP A 510 41.34 -25.44 12.33
CA ASP A 510 42.16 -25.17 11.13
C ASP A 510 41.37 -25.43 9.82
N ALA A 511 40.12 -25.86 9.93
CA ALA A 511 39.21 -26.12 8.81
C ALA A 511 39.69 -27.21 7.84
N ASP A 512 40.39 -28.23 8.36
CA ASP A 512 40.82 -29.38 7.55
C ASP A 512 39.71 -30.45 7.37
N GLY A 513 38.62 -30.33 8.11
CA GLY A 513 37.47 -31.21 8.09
C GLY A 513 37.49 -32.26 9.21
N ASP A 514 38.58 -32.39 9.97
CA ASP A 514 38.65 -33.20 11.16
C ASP A 514 38.28 -32.39 12.39
N TYR A 515 37.37 -32.91 13.20
CA TYR A 515 36.85 -32.26 14.40
C TYR A 515 37.51 -32.86 15.65
N ASP A 516 38.81 -32.91 15.66
CA ASP A 516 39.59 -33.57 16.73
C ASP A 516 40.39 -32.60 17.59
N ASP A 517 40.29 -31.32 17.26
CA ASP A 517 40.95 -30.25 17.98
C ASP A 517 40.43 -30.04 19.40
N THR A 518 41.32 -29.50 20.24
CA THR A 518 40.90 -29.07 21.58
C THR A 518 40.00 -27.86 21.49
N MET A 519 38.81 -27.95 22.11
CA MET A 519 37.85 -26.83 22.18
C MET A 519 38.54 -25.58 22.76
N PRO A 520 38.56 -24.44 22.04
CA PRO A 520 39.12 -23.20 22.54
C PRO A 520 38.40 -22.74 23.81
N VAL A 521 39.16 -22.14 24.73
CA VAL A 521 38.57 -21.47 25.90
C VAL A 521 38.17 -20.06 25.48
N ILE A 522 36.89 -19.81 25.42
CA ILE A 522 36.28 -18.53 25.05
C ILE A 522 35.46 -18.01 26.21
N ASP A 523 35.75 -16.78 26.63
CA ASP A 523 34.92 -16.05 27.58
C ASP A 523 34.86 -14.56 27.19
N ALA A 524 33.96 -14.24 26.29
CA ALA A 524 33.82 -12.89 25.77
C ALA A 524 33.23 -11.87 26.77
N TYR A 525 32.78 -12.33 27.94
CA TYR A 525 32.40 -11.46 29.05
C TYR A 525 33.58 -10.89 29.83
N GLN A 526 34.79 -11.38 29.56
CA GLN A 526 36.02 -10.87 30.18
C GLN A 526 36.69 -9.77 29.35
N ASN A 527 37.64 -9.08 29.97
CA ASN A 527 38.38 -7.96 29.35
C ASN A 527 39.39 -8.38 28.27
N ASP A 528 39.41 -9.64 27.83
CA ASP A 528 40.29 -10.12 26.78
C ASP A 528 39.65 -10.00 25.40
N ASN A 529 40.18 -9.12 24.56
CA ASN A 529 39.65 -8.87 23.21
C ASN A 529 39.86 -10.05 22.25
N SER A 530 40.71 -11.04 22.61
CA SER A 530 40.96 -12.22 21.77
C SER A 530 39.89 -13.28 21.88
N THR A 531 38.99 -13.18 22.86
CA THR A 531 38.04 -14.24 23.20
C THR A 531 36.74 -14.20 22.41
N PHE A 532 36.36 -13.05 21.87
CA PHE A 532 35.12 -12.95 21.02
C PHE A 532 35.45 -13.49 19.62
N ALA A 533 34.86 -14.64 19.25
CA ALA A 533 35.23 -15.40 18.04
C ALA A 533 34.04 -15.66 17.12
N LEU A 534 34.29 -15.73 15.82
CA LEU A 534 33.34 -16.10 14.80
C LEU A 534 33.54 -17.56 14.40
N VAL A 535 32.51 -18.32 14.25
CA VAL A 535 32.51 -19.71 13.80
C VAL A 535 31.47 -19.96 12.72
N SER A 536 31.76 -20.88 11.80
CA SER A 536 30.69 -21.57 11.08
C SER A 536 30.18 -22.75 11.91
N TYR A 537 28.95 -23.17 11.68
CA TYR A 537 28.39 -24.30 12.40
C TYR A 537 27.51 -25.20 11.52
N THR A 538 27.47 -26.47 11.89
CA THR A 538 26.47 -27.42 11.35
C THR A 538 25.72 -28.05 12.51
N LYS A 539 24.41 -28.23 12.35
CA LYS A 539 23.53 -28.87 13.34
C LYS A 539 23.22 -30.30 12.90
N SER A 540 23.39 -31.25 13.79
CA SER A 540 23.04 -32.65 13.58
C SER A 540 22.24 -33.17 14.78
N GLY A 541 20.92 -33.26 14.65
CA GLY A 541 20.00 -33.49 15.77
C GLY A 541 20.11 -32.36 16.80
N ASP A 542 20.37 -32.69 18.05
CA ASP A 542 20.53 -31.72 19.16
C ASP A 542 21.98 -31.31 19.40
N SER A 543 22.91 -31.69 18.53
CA SER A 543 24.35 -31.40 18.67
C SER A 543 24.84 -30.52 17.53
N TYR A 544 25.86 -29.70 17.85
CA TYR A 544 26.51 -28.80 16.92
C TYR A 544 27.96 -29.21 16.67
N LYS A 545 28.42 -28.95 15.45
CA LYS A 545 29.82 -28.95 15.09
C LYS A 545 30.23 -27.54 14.74
N LEU A 546 31.36 -27.06 15.24
CA LEU A 546 31.84 -25.70 15.05
C LEU A 546 33.18 -25.73 14.31
N GLN A 547 33.36 -24.80 13.36
CA GLN A 547 34.63 -24.56 12.69
C GLN A 547 35.06 -23.11 12.90
N THR A 548 36.29 -22.88 13.29
CA THR A 548 36.81 -21.53 13.50
C THR A 548 36.88 -20.75 12.18
N ILE A 549 36.56 -19.44 12.25
CA ILE A 549 36.79 -18.49 11.17
C ILE A 549 37.88 -17.52 11.59
N ALA A 550 39.01 -17.58 10.93
CA ALA A 550 40.18 -16.78 11.24
C ALA A 550 41.00 -16.47 9.96
N ASP A 551 42.09 -15.72 10.10
CA ASP A 551 42.98 -15.44 8.98
C ASP A 551 43.58 -16.73 8.45
N GLY A 552 43.39 -17.03 7.18
CA GLY A 552 43.82 -18.29 6.57
C GLY A 552 42.89 -19.50 6.83
N VAL A 553 41.85 -19.36 7.65
CA VAL A 553 40.91 -20.42 8.02
C VAL A 553 39.49 -19.98 7.60
N ASN A 554 38.99 -20.47 6.47
CA ASN A 554 37.69 -20.10 5.92
C ASN A 554 36.84 -21.31 5.58
N PRO A 555 36.09 -21.86 6.56
CA PRO A 555 35.20 -22.98 6.33
C PRO A 555 33.84 -22.57 5.67
N THR A 556 33.69 -21.30 5.32
CA THR A 556 32.44 -20.75 4.79
C THR A 556 32.41 -20.69 3.27
N SER A 557 31.26 -20.45 2.69
CA SER A 557 31.09 -20.21 1.25
C SER A 557 31.53 -18.81 0.81
N TYR A 558 31.87 -17.92 1.72
CA TYR A 558 32.40 -16.58 1.40
C TYR A 558 33.79 -16.65 0.75
N LYS A 559 34.02 -15.80 -0.24
CA LYS A 559 35.29 -15.83 -0.99
C LYS A 559 36.50 -15.42 -0.17
N HIS A 560 36.31 -14.48 0.74
CA HIS A 560 37.40 -13.89 1.50
C HIS A 560 37.09 -13.79 2.98
N VAL A 561 38.10 -14.10 3.82
CA VAL A 561 38.14 -13.79 5.24
C VAL A 561 39.22 -12.75 5.46
N HIS A 562 38.93 -11.74 6.27
CA HIS A 562 39.91 -10.74 6.67
C HIS A 562 39.81 -10.47 8.17
N VAL A 563 40.94 -10.62 8.87
CA VAL A 563 41.05 -10.32 10.30
C VAL A 563 41.89 -9.07 10.48
N ALA A 564 41.36 -8.13 11.27
CA ALA A 564 42.11 -6.91 11.61
C ALA A 564 42.05 -6.67 13.11
N ALA A 565 43.23 -6.41 13.71
CA ALA A 565 43.34 -6.00 15.11
C ALA A 565 42.72 -4.62 15.34
N THR A 566 42.74 -3.77 14.33
CA THR A 566 42.12 -2.44 14.35
C THR A 566 41.46 -2.18 13.01
N ASN A 567 40.20 -1.83 13.03
CA ASN A 567 39.40 -1.43 11.88
C ASN A 567 38.49 -0.25 12.25
N ASN A 568 38.11 0.56 11.29
CA ASN A 568 37.17 1.68 11.44
C ASN A 568 36.25 1.68 10.25
N VAL A 569 35.13 2.38 10.37
CA VAL A 569 34.22 2.67 9.26
C VAL A 569 34.46 4.09 8.79
N LYS A 570 34.68 4.26 7.47
CA LYS A 570 34.79 5.58 6.84
C LYS A 570 34.17 5.55 5.44
N ASN A 571 33.28 6.48 5.12
CA ASN A 571 32.62 6.57 3.80
C ASN A 571 32.01 5.22 3.35
N ASN A 572 31.21 4.59 4.22
CA ASN A 572 30.56 3.29 3.99
C ASN A 572 31.54 2.12 3.73
N ARG A 573 32.79 2.24 4.15
CA ARG A 573 33.86 1.25 3.94
C ARG A 573 34.58 0.92 5.23
N MET A 574 35.10 -0.28 5.29
CA MET A 574 36.09 -0.64 6.30
C MET A 574 37.48 -0.16 5.88
N THR A 575 38.26 0.39 6.82
CA THR A 575 39.54 1.03 6.52
C THR A 575 40.74 0.07 6.54
N SER A 576 40.60 -1.09 7.18
CA SER A 576 41.69 -2.08 7.26
C SER A 576 41.59 -3.13 6.16
N GLY A 577 42.75 -3.43 5.55
CA GLY A 577 42.85 -4.39 4.43
C GLY A 577 42.41 -3.80 3.09
N ASP A 578 42.15 -4.69 2.10
CA ASP A 578 41.58 -4.27 0.83
C ASP A 578 40.25 -3.61 1.08
N THR A 579 40.01 -2.50 0.42
CA THR A 579 38.78 -1.70 0.61
C THR A 579 37.54 -2.57 0.47
N LYS A 580 36.80 -2.76 1.56
CA LYS A 580 35.53 -3.50 1.59
C LYS A 580 34.40 -2.55 1.83
N TYR A 581 33.47 -2.49 0.89
CA TYR A 581 32.21 -1.79 1.09
C TYR A 581 31.36 -2.57 2.08
N ILE A 582 30.65 -1.88 2.94
CA ILE A 582 29.70 -2.50 3.85
C ILE A 582 28.41 -2.70 3.09
N ASP A 583 27.95 -3.94 2.98
CA ASP A 583 26.63 -4.25 2.46
C ASP A 583 25.56 -3.79 3.47
N ASP A 584 24.47 -3.19 3.03
CA ASP A 584 23.41 -2.71 3.93
C ASP A 584 22.83 -3.85 4.78
N ASN A 585 22.78 -5.02 4.21
CA ASN A 585 22.25 -6.22 4.81
C ASN A 585 23.29 -7.12 5.48
N ALA A 586 24.54 -6.64 5.61
CA ALA A 586 25.55 -7.40 6.33
C ALA A 586 25.12 -7.68 7.76
N VAL A 587 25.35 -8.90 8.23
CA VAL A 587 25.16 -9.26 9.64
C VAL A 587 26.38 -8.85 10.43
N VAL A 588 26.18 -8.01 11.44
CA VAL A 588 27.26 -7.47 12.27
C VAL A 588 27.10 -7.94 13.71
N PHE A 589 27.90 -8.91 14.12
CA PHE A 589 27.98 -9.34 15.51
C PHE A 589 28.86 -8.36 16.27
N VAL A 590 28.34 -7.76 17.34
CA VAL A 590 29.06 -6.71 18.08
C VAL A 590 29.19 -7.08 19.54
N ARG A 591 30.44 -6.98 20.06
CA ARG A 591 30.70 -6.97 21.48
C ARG A 591 31.10 -5.56 21.89
N TYR A 592 30.50 -5.03 22.95
CA TYR A 592 30.75 -3.67 23.44
C TYR A 592 30.59 -3.58 24.95
N LYS A 593 31.04 -2.50 25.57
CA LYS A 593 30.93 -2.29 27.01
C LYS A 593 29.78 -1.31 27.31
N SER A 594 28.90 -1.72 28.22
CA SER A 594 27.82 -0.86 28.76
C SER A 594 27.96 -0.82 30.28
N GLY A 595 28.33 0.33 30.83
CA GLY A 595 28.72 0.44 32.24
C GLY A 595 29.93 -0.43 32.57
N THR A 596 29.76 -1.39 33.49
CA THR A 596 30.79 -2.34 33.89
C THR A 596 30.74 -3.65 33.14
N GLU A 597 29.71 -3.94 32.40
CA GLU A 597 29.42 -5.23 31.77
C GLU A 597 29.67 -5.23 30.26
N TYR A 598 30.06 -6.38 29.71
CA TYR A 598 30.08 -6.63 28.28
C TYR A 598 28.70 -7.03 27.81
N LYS A 599 28.25 -6.42 26.73
CA LYS A 599 26.98 -6.67 26.02
C LYS A 599 27.27 -7.12 24.60
N PHE A 600 26.29 -7.81 24.02
CA PHE A 600 26.35 -8.32 22.66
C PHE A 600 25.08 -7.94 21.93
N SER A 601 25.23 -7.65 20.64
CA SER A 601 24.08 -7.41 19.76
C SER A 601 24.42 -7.84 18.34
N VAL A 602 23.37 -8.01 17.54
CA VAL A 602 23.49 -8.16 16.09
C VAL A 602 22.94 -6.89 15.46
N GLN A 603 23.76 -6.27 14.64
CA GLN A 603 23.42 -5.06 13.90
C GLN A 603 23.36 -5.36 12.40
N THR A 604 22.81 -4.46 11.60
CA THR A 604 22.88 -4.52 10.14
C THR A 604 24.08 -3.74 9.62
N GLY A 605 24.54 -4.05 8.41
CA GLY A 605 25.57 -3.24 7.77
C GLY A 605 25.11 -1.79 7.53
N LYS A 606 23.80 -1.56 7.30
CA LYS A 606 23.23 -0.21 7.23
C LYS A 606 23.46 0.56 8.54
N SER A 607 23.24 -0.07 9.69
CA SER A 607 23.55 0.50 11.00
C SER A 607 25.07 0.75 11.16
N MET A 608 25.88 -0.21 10.72
CA MET A 608 27.34 -0.08 10.80
C MET A 608 27.92 1.05 9.95
N LYS A 609 27.29 1.40 8.83
CA LYS A 609 27.71 2.54 7.99
C LYS A 609 27.67 3.86 8.73
N SER A 610 26.82 3.99 9.74
CA SER A 610 26.73 5.19 10.60
C SER A 610 27.81 5.25 11.69
N TRP A 611 28.67 4.24 11.82
CA TRP A 611 29.76 4.25 12.81
C TRP A 611 30.84 5.26 12.41
N SER A 612 31.26 6.06 13.38
CA SER A 612 32.28 7.08 13.19
C SER A 612 33.67 6.48 12.95
N ASP A 613 34.49 7.14 12.15
CA ASP A 613 35.91 6.80 11.96
C ASP A 613 36.73 6.95 13.25
N LYS A 614 36.23 7.65 14.27
CA LYS A 614 36.82 7.79 15.60
C LYS A 614 36.68 6.54 16.47
N LYS A 615 35.82 5.59 16.10
CA LYS A 615 35.58 4.33 16.80
C LYS A 615 36.37 3.20 16.13
N SER A 616 37.40 2.69 16.79
CA SER A 616 38.16 1.54 16.29
C SER A 616 37.74 0.25 16.99
N PHE A 617 37.74 -0.84 16.27
CA PHE A 617 37.34 -2.16 16.74
C PHE A 617 38.19 -3.26 16.10
N ARG A 618 38.33 -4.39 16.79
CA ARG A 618 38.86 -5.61 16.18
C ARG A 618 37.75 -6.22 15.30
N SER A 619 38.11 -6.72 14.14
CA SER A 619 37.14 -7.32 13.24
C SER A 619 37.56 -8.64 12.63
N VAL A 620 36.58 -9.50 12.36
CA VAL A 620 36.61 -10.62 11.42
C VAL A 620 35.55 -10.33 10.36
N VAL A 621 35.95 -10.28 9.10
CA VAL A 621 35.07 -9.88 8.00
C VAL A 621 35.01 -10.99 6.97
N LEU A 622 33.81 -11.46 6.67
CA LEU A 622 33.53 -12.31 5.53
C LEU A 622 33.01 -11.45 4.38
N SER A 623 33.57 -11.60 3.19
CA SER A 623 33.21 -10.79 2.04
C SER A 623 33.10 -11.58 0.74
N ASN A 624 32.26 -11.07 -0.16
CA ASN A 624 32.14 -11.55 -1.53
C ASN A 624 32.43 -10.41 -2.52
N GLU A 625 32.97 -10.77 -3.67
CA GLU A 625 33.21 -9.83 -4.76
C GLU A 625 32.02 -9.78 -5.71
N SER A 626 31.56 -8.57 -6.01
CA SER A 626 30.59 -8.29 -7.07
C SER A 626 31.10 -7.12 -7.91
N ASN A 627 31.15 -7.29 -9.25
CA ASN A 627 31.68 -6.28 -10.18
C ASN A 627 33.06 -5.71 -9.80
N SER A 628 33.97 -6.60 -9.37
CA SER A 628 35.32 -6.23 -8.88
C SER A 628 35.33 -5.35 -7.62
N ILE A 629 34.24 -5.33 -6.87
CA ILE A 629 34.11 -4.64 -5.58
C ILE A 629 33.85 -5.68 -4.48
N ASN A 630 34.65 -5.64 -3.42
CA ASN A 630 34.44 -6.51 -2.26
C ASN A 630 33.38 -5.92 -1.30
N TYR A 631 32.36 -6.68 -1.03
CA TYR A 631 31.31 -6.34 -0.08
C TYR A 631 31.41 -7.20 1.18
N ALA A 632 31.51 -6.56 2.34
CA ALA A 632 31.41 -7.24 3.63
C ALA A 632 29.96 -7.73 3.83
N LYS A 633 29.81 -9.03 4.05
CA LYS A 633 28.51 -9.70 4.25
C LYS A 633 28.29 -10.15 5.70
N VAL A 634 29.35 -10.51 6.39
CA VAL A 634 29.35 -10.80 7.83
C VAL A 634 30.52 -10.10 8.48
N VAL A 635 30.26 -9.47 9.59
CA VAL A 635 31.29 -8.79 10.39
C VAL A 635 31.16 -9.20 11.84
N LEU A 636 32.24 -9.63 12.45
CA LEU A 636 32.38 -9.63 13.89
C LEU A 636 33.15 -8.38 14.27
N ALA A 637 32.56 -7.53 15.09
CA ALA A 637 33.16 -6.28 15.56
C ALA A 637 33.28 -6.30 17.08
N ASP A 638 34.51 -6.31 17.56
CA ASP A 638 34.81 -6.27 18.97
C ASP A 638 35.30 -4.87 19.37
N MET A 639 34.44 -4.14 20.05
CA MET A 639 34.67 -2.77 20.49
C MET A 639 35.59 -2.68 21.72
N GLY A 640 35.97 -3.83 22.32
CA GLY A 640 36.74 -3.88 23.55
C GLY A 640 36.04 -3.17 24.70
N THR A 641 36.69 -2.17 25.28
CA THR A 641 36.14 -1.39 26.41
C THR A 641 35.26 -0.21 25.97
N GLN A 642 35.05 -0.04 24.65
CA GLN A 642 34.22 1.05 24.13
C GLN A 642 32.75 0.67 24.19
N SER A 643 31.89 1.68 24.31
CA SER A 643 30.46 1.52 24.12
C SER A 643 30.11 1.18 22.67
N LEU A 644 28.97 0.54 22.45
CA LEU A 644 28.42 0.38 21.12
C LEU A 644 28.42 1.75 20.43
N PRO A 645 28.97 1.86 19.22
CA PRO A 645 28.76 3.07 18.45
C PRO A 645 27.26 3.16 18.25
N GLY A 646 26.62 4.15 18.89
CA GLY A 646 25.24 4.47 18.60
C GLY A 646 25.16 4.70 17.10
N GLY A 647 24.15 4.17 16.45
CA GLY A 647 23.90 4.53 15.08
C GLY A 647 23.78 6.05 15.03
N SER A 648 24.68 6.70 14.46
CA SER A 648 24.99 8.10 14.26
C SER A 648 25.88 8.74 15.31
N ASP A 649 26.98 9.26 14.83
CA ASP A 649 27.51 10.53 15.28
C ASP A 649 26.33 11.48 15.46
N THR A 650 26.43 12.37 16.44
CA THR A 650 25.42 13.35 16.79
C THR A 650 24.63 13.81 15.57
N THR A 651 23.41 13.31 15.42
CA THR A 651 22.54 13.67 14.31
C THR A 651 21.54 14.71 14.79
N TYR A 652 21.14 15.59 13.92
CA TYR A 652 20.08 16.55 14.18
C TYR A 652 18.80 16.13 13.49
N ALA A 653 17.65 16.46 14.07
CA ALA A 653 16.36 16.25 13.41
C ALA A 653 15.36 17.36 13.77
N TYR A 654 14.58 17.76 12.79
CA TYR A 654 13.45 18.67 12.96
C TYR A 654 12.21 17.87 13.37
N ILE A 655 11.52 18.27 14.41
CA ILE A 655 10.36 17.58 14.98
C ILE A 655 9.07 18.03 14.30
N PHE A 656 8.35 17.11 13.67
CA PHE A 656 7.01 17.35 13.13
C PHE A 656 5.93 17.20 14.17
N THR A 657 5.91 16.07 14.87
CA THR A 657 4.85 15.70 15.81
C THR A 657 5.39 14.79 16.89
N SER A 658 4.65 14.66 17.97
CA SER A 658 4.96 13.71 19.03
C SER A 658 3.71 12.93 19.44
N ASN A 659 3.83 11.61 19.56
CA ASN A 659 2.79 10.71 20.01
C ASN A 659 3.29 9.89 21.20
N THR A 660 2.47 9.71 22.22
CA THR A 660 2.83 8.86 23.36
C THR A 660 2.53 7.41 23.02
N THR A 661 3.53 6.54 23.20
CA THR A 661 3.38 5.10 23.04
C THR A 661 3.71 4.42 24.38
N VAL A 662 3.16 3.22 24.58
CA VAL A 662 3.47 2.37 25.74
C VAL A 662 4.15 1.11 25.21
N ASP A 663 5.28 0.73 25.83
CA ASP A 663 5.94 -0.52 25.50
C ASP A 663 5.38 -1.71 26.30
N THR A 664 5.64 -2.91 25.84
CA THR A 664 5.12 -4.16 26.42
C THR A 664 5.64 -4.45 27.83
N ASP A 665 6.78 -3.89 28.23
CA ASP A 665 7.38 -4.02 29.56
C ASP A 665 6.84 -2.99 30.58
N GLY A 666 5.92 -2.10 30.14
CA GLY A 666 5.34 -1.05 30.98
C GLY A 666 6.14 0.25 31.02
N THR A 667 7.29 0.31 30.32
CA THR A 667 8.03 1.56 30.16
C THR A 667 7.32 2.44 29.12
N LYS A 668 7.15 3.73 29.45
CA LYS A 668 6.51 4.67 28.55
C LYS A 668 7.54 5.41 27.72
N TYR A 669 7.25 5.49 26.45
CA TYR A 669 8.06 6.22 25.47
C TYR A 669 7.22 7.26 24.75
N VAL A 670 7.86 8.32 24.29
CA VAL A 670 7.30 9.29 23.34
C VAL A 670 7.93 9.05 21.99
N SER A 671 7.11 8.83 21.00
CA SER A 671 7.51 8.72 19.62
C SER A 671 7.43 10.10 18.95
N TYR A 672 8.50 10.53 18.34
CA TYR A 672 8.60 11.76 17.58
C TYR A 672 8.77 11.45 16.10
N ASP A 673 7.87 11.93 15.27
CA ASP A 673 8.11 11.96 13.83
C ASP A 673 8.95 13.19 13.51
N ALA A 674 10.05 12.97 12.80
CA ALA A 674 11.05 13.98 12.61
C ALA A 674 11.72 13.85 11.22
N TRP A 675 12.47 14.87 10.83
CA TRP A 675 13.28 14.92 9.64
C TRP A 675 14.75 15.11 10.01
N ASN A 676 15.65 14.21 9.57
CA ASN A 676 17.08 14.27 9.92
C ASN A 676 17.95 15.07 8.91
N GLY A 677 17.32 15.74 7.94
CA GLY A 677 17.99 16.46 6.86
C GLY A 677 18.08 15.65 5.56
N GLU A 678 17.95 14.32 5.62
CA GLU A 678 18.03 13.42 4.46
C GLU A 678 16.73 12.62 4.27
N GLU A 679 16.15 12.09 5.36
CA GLU A 679 14.97 11.25 5.33
C GLU A 679 14.09 11.46 6.58
N PRO A 680 12.78 11.17 6.49
CA PRO A 680 11.92 11.12 7.66
C PRO A 680 12.37 10.02 8.62
N VAL A 681 12.40 10.33 9.91
CA VAL A 681 12.79 9.39 10.97
C VAL A 681 11.78 9.42 12.11
N THR A 682 11.60 8.28 12.77
CA THR A 682 10.81 8.21 14.00
C THR A 682 11.75 7.99 15.17
N LEU A 683 11.77 8.93 16.10
CA LEU A 683 12.62 8.90 17.29
C LEU A 683 11.80 8.45 18.50
N LYS A 684 12.14 7.31 19.08
CA LYS A 684 11.53 6.77 20.29
C LYS A 684 12.36 7.21 21.51
N VAL A 685 11.78 8.01 22.41
CA VAL A 685 12.46 8.61 23.57
C VAL A 685 11.73 8.22 24.84
N GLU A 686 12.44 7.91 25.93
CA GLU A 686 11.80 7.67 27.22
C GLU A 686 11.00 8.90 27.68
N GLU A 687 9.76 8.69 28.20
CA GLU A 687 8.81 9.77 28.52
C GLU A 687 9.42 10.84 29.44
N ASN A 688 10.24 10.44 30.41
CA ASN A 688 10.87 11.37 31.35
C ASN A 688 11.98 12.24 30.72
N SER A 689 12.48 11.86 29.56
CA SER A 689 13.53 12.57 28.82
C SER A 689 12.99 13.31 27.60
N ALA A 690 11.69 13.17 27.32
CA ALA A 690 11.01 13.70 26.15
C ALA A 690 10.47 15.10 26.45
N SER A 691 11.14 16.15 25.98
CA SER A 691 10.70 17.54 26.16
C SER A 691 10.64 18.38 24.89
N ALA A 692 10.97 17.79 23.72
CA ALA A 692 10.89 18.46 22.44
C ALA A 692 9.44 18.72 22.03
N LYS A 693 9.22 19.78 21.27
CA LYS A 693 7.93 20.18 20.71
C LYS A 693 8.03 20.29 19.21
N GLN A 694 6.89 20.26 18.55
CA GLN A 694 6.79 20.57 17.13
C GLN A 694 7.55 21.87 16.79
N GLY A 695 8.33 21.85 15.71
CA GLY A 695 9.17 22.96 15.27
C GLY A 695 10.52 23.07 15.99
N ASN A 696 10.81 22.22 16.98
CA ASN A 696 12.15 22.15 17.55
C ASN A 696 13.09 21.32 16.66
N ILE A 697 14.37 21.65 16.71
CA ILE A 697 15.44 20.75 16.23
C ILE A 697 16.07 20.10 17.45
N VAL A 698 16.24 18.80 17.38
CA VAL A 698 16.92 18.02 18.42
C VAL A 698 18.27 17.56 17.94
N LYS A 699 19.28 17.66 18.80
CA LYS A 699 20.53 16.95 18.67
C LYS A 699 20.36 15.63 19.41
N TYR A 700 20.54 14.51 18.76
CA TYR A 700 20.23 13.21 19.36
C TYR A 700 21.21 12.12 19.02
N THR A 701 21.24 11.12 19.87
CA THR A 701 21.91 9.84 19.67
C THR A 701 20.89 8.73 19.83
N VAL A 702 21.09 7.60 19.16
CA VAL A 702 20.20 6.41 19.24
C VAL A 702 21.01 5.25 19.82
N ASP A 703 20.46 4.57 20.82
CA ASP A 703 21.09 3.38 21.39
C ASP A 703 20.85 2.12 20.54
N ALA A 704 21.44 1.01 20.94
CA ALA A 704 21.31 -0.29 20.25
C ALA A 704 19.87 -0.83 20.16
N ASN A 705 18.97 -0.35 21.01
CA ASN A 705 17.56 -0.74 21.05
C ASN A 705 16.68 0.21 20.23
N GLY A 706 17.27 1.17 19.52
CA GLY A 706 16.54 2.19 18.78
C GLY A 706 15.94 3.29 19.65
N ILE A 707 16.37 3.41 20.93
CA ILE A 707 15.91 4.46 21.81
C ILE A 707 16.79 5.68 21.64
N ALA A 708 16.17 6.80 21.30
CA ALA A 708 16.85 8.08 21.12
C ALA A 708 17.00 8.82 22.45
N THR A 709 18.13 9.51 22.60
CA THR A 709 18.40 10.45 23.68
C THR A 709 18.64 11.81 23.08
N PHE A 710 17.94 12.84 23.59
CA PHE A 710 18.14 14.21 23.15
C PHE A 710 19.27 14.86 23.93
N ASP A 711 20.40 15.10 23.27
CA ASP A 711 21.58 15.76 23.84
C ASP A 711 21.38 17.28 23.95
N ALA A 712 20.60 17.85 23.01
CA ALA A 712 20.20 19.24 23.03
C ALA A 712 18.87 19.44 22.28
N ILE A 713 18.11 20.45 22.66
CA ILE A 713 16.87 20.88 21.99
C ILE A 713 16.99 22.36 21.66
N TYR A 714 16.82 22.69 20.38
CA TYR A 714 16.95 24.04 19.83
C TYR A 714 15.56 24.55 19.40
N GLY A 715 15.35 25.85 19.53
CA GLY A 715 14.14 26.51 19.03
C GLY A 715 13.25 27.06 20.13
N LYS A 716 11.99 27.30 19.76
CA LYS A 716 11.01 27.97 20.64
C LYS A 716 10.81 27.24 21.97
N GLY A 717 10.87 28.01 23.06
CA GLY A 717 10.62 27.50 24.42
C GLY A 717 11.79 26.73 25.02
N THR A 718 12.98 26.80 24.42
CA THR A 718 14.22 26.18 24.89
C THR A 718 15.24 27.25 25.32
N SER A 719 16.31 26.84 26.01
CA SER A 719 17.45 27.73 26.32
C SER A 719 18.31 28.04 25.10
N LYS A 720 18.13 27.26 24.01
CA LYS A 720 18.86 27.38 22.74
C LYS A 720 17.92 27.93 21.65
N ALA A 721 17.39 29.14 21.84
CA ALA A 721 16.48 29.78 20.90
C ALA A 721 17.20 30.23 19.63
N PHE A 722 16.55 30.07 18.46
CA PHE A 722 17.06 30.57 17.20
C PHE A 722 17.10 32.10 17.12
N GLN A 723 18.11 32.60 16.43
CA GLN A 723 18.20 33.99 16.01
C GLN A 723 17.68 34.13 14.58
N LYS A 724 17.16 35.30 14.24
CA LYS A 724 16.65 35.62 12.91
C LYS A 724 17.74 36.25 12.06
N GLY A 725 17.82 35.88 10.80
CA GLY A 725 18.79 36.41 9.85
C GLY A 725 18.37 36.31 8.41
N VAL A 726 19.17 36.89 7.54
CA VAL A 726 19.11 36.73 6.10
C VAL A 726 20.43 36.14 5.66
N LEU A 727 20.40 34.98 5.03
CA LEU A 727 21.58 34.34 4.45
C LEU A 727 21.95 35.03 3.14
N LEU A 728 23.22 35.36 3.02
CA LEU A 728 23.79 36.02 1.85
C LEU A 728 24.81 35.09 1.20
N ASN A 729 24.69 34.91 -0.12
CA ASN A 729 25.65 34.15 -0.94
C ASN A 729 25.96 32.72 -0.45
N GLY A 730 25.00 32.06 0.22
CA GLY A 730 25.20 30.70 0.68
C GLY A 730 25.19 29.70 -0.46
N THR A 731 26.17 28.81 -0.49
CA THR A 731 26.14 27.57 -1.26
C THR A 731 26.04 26.40 -0.31
N PHE A 732 25.37 25.35 -0.75
CA PHE A 732 25.11 24.17 0.06
C PHE A 732 25.47 22.91 -0.71
N ASP A 733 26.11 21.95 -0.04
CA ASP A 733 26.25 20.58 -0.51
C ASP A 733 25.49 19.65 0.45
N GLY A 734 24.35 19.12 -0.03
CA GLY A 734 23.44 18.36 0.80
C GLY A 734 22.87 19.20 1.96
N SER A 735 23.09 18.75 3.20
CA SER A 735 22.69 19.44 4.43
C SER A 735 23.80 20.34 5.03
N LYS A 736 24.90 20.56 4.31
CA LYS A 736 26.07 21.32 4.77
C LYS A 736 26.22 22.63 4.02
N VAL A 737 26.75 23.65 4.69
CA VAL A 737 27.12 24.93 4.07
C VAL A 737 28.51 24.80 3.44
N GLU A 738 28.63 25.14 2.16
CA GLU A 738 29.90 25.23 1.45
C GLU A 738 30.28 26.66 1.06
N GLY A 739 31.53 27.01 1.12
CA GLY A 739 32.06 28.27 0.66
C GLY A 739 31.77 29.45 1.61
N SER A 740 31.80 30.68 1.08
CA SER A 740 31.58 31.90 1.88
C SER A 740 30.12 32.24 1.97
N ALA A 741 29.45 32.00 3.11
CA ALA A 741 28.14 32.57 3.43
C ALA A 741 28.26 33.59 4.57
N ALA A 742 27.38 34.57 4.55
CA ALA A 742 27.24 35.51 5.65
C ALA A 742 25.78 35.57 6.09
N ILE A 743 25.53 35.69 7.38
CA ILE A 743 24.19 35.90 7.89
C ILE A 743 24.08 37.35 8.40
N ALA A 744 23.19 38.13 7.78
CA ALA A 744 22.84 39.43 8.27
C ALA A 744 21.80 39.28 9.39
N LYS A 745 22.14 39.67 10.62
CA LYS A 745 21.23 39.65 11.79
C LYS A 745 20.03 40.55 11.59
N THR A 746 18.84 40.12 11.94
CA THR A 746 17.63 40.93 11.92
C THR A 746 16.72 40.62 13.13
N THR A 747 15.88 41.58 13.50
CA THR A 747 14.83 41.36 14.50
C THR A 747 13.51 40.93 13.89
N ALA A 748 13.36 41.08 12.57
CA ALA A 748 12.17 40.70 11.83
C ALA A 748 12.61 40.20 10.44
N PHE A 749 11.94 39.19 9.94
CA PHE A 749 12.20 38.68 8.56
C PHE A 749 11.71 39.73 7.53
N ASN A 750 12.60 40.60 7.16
CA ASN A 750 12.38 41.57 6.11
C ASN A 750 13.66 41.71 5.29
N ILE A 751 13.73 41.00 4.20
CA ILE A 751 14.91 40.92 3.33
C ILE A 751 15.35 42.31 2.86
N GLU A 752 14.43 43.15 2.36
CA GLU A 752 14.74 44.46 1.81
C GLU A 752 15.35 45.41 2.85
N LYS A 753 14.77 45.41 4.06
CA LYS A 753 15.24 46.25 5.17
C LYS A 753 16.55 45.73 5.73
N THR A 754 16.73 44.44 5.77
CA THR A 754 17.94 43.82 6.30
C THR A 754 19.10 43.96 5.32
N LEU A 755 18.87 43.86 4.02
CA LEU A 755 19.87 44.11 2.99
C LEU A 755 20.36 45.56 2.98
N ALA A 756 19.49 46.53 3.22
CA ALA A 756 19.89 47.94 3.40
C ALA A 756 20.78 48.17 4.61
N GLN A 757 20.74 47.29 5.62
CA GLN A 757 21.56 47.34 6.84
C GLN A 757 22.77 46.41 6.77
N ALA A 758 22.81 45.42 5.89
CA ALA A 758 23.82 44.37 5.83
C ALA A 758 25.21 44.88 5.46
N ALA A 759 25.34 46.02 4.80
CA ALA A 759 26.63 46.65 4.51
C ALA A 759 27.42 47.05 5.78
N SER A 760 26.84 47.00 6.97
CA SER A 760 27.49 47.44 8.19
C SER A 760 27.54 46.45 9.34
N HIS A 761 26.92 45.28 9.23
CA HIS A 761 26.80 44.32 10.37
C HIS A 761 26.74 42.86 9.91
N ASN A 762 27.72 42.41 9.11
CA ASN A 762 27.84 40.99 8.76
C ASN A 762 28.42 40.24 9.94
N ILE A 763 27.86 39.06 10.20
CA ILE A 763 28.56 38.02 10.96
C ILE A 763 29.27 37.16 9.93
N ASP A 764 30.60 37.29 9.91
CA ASP A 764 31.41 36.29 9.27
C ASP A 764 31.32 35.04 10.11
N ILE A 765 30.82 33.96 9.55
CA ILE A 765 30.65 32.70 10.24
C ILE A 765 31.77 31.80 9.85
N SER A 766 32.51 31.24 10.86
CA SER A 766 33.52 30.27 10.58
C SER A 766 32.89 28.98 10.08
N TYR A 767 33.54 28.39 9.10
CA TYR A 767 33.19 27.08 8.57
C TYR A 767 34.07 26.03 9.20
N ASP A 768 33.47 25.19 10.00
CA ASP A 768 34.01 23.84 10.14
C ASP A 768 33.05 22.95 9.33
N ASP A 769 33.50 22.46 8.19
CA ASP A 769 32.70 21.75 7.18
C ASP A 769 31.97 20.53 7.76
N ASP A 770 32.36 20.05 8.92
CA ASP A 770 31.83 18.85 9.55
C ASP A 770 30.80 19.12 10.68
N GLU A 771 30.60 20.36 11.13
CA GLU A 771 29.83 20.67 12.36
C GLU A 771 28.58 21.54 12.17
N SER A 772 28.33 22.13 10.99
CA SER A 772 27.14 22.97 10.74
C SER A 772 26.07 22.22 9.96
N TYR A 773 24.82 22.21 10.45
CA TYR A 773 23.69 21.54 9.82
C TYR A 773 22.69 22.52 9.24
N VAL A 774 22.13 22.18 8.07
CA VAL A 774 21.13 23.02 7.37
C VAL A 774 19.85 22.23 7.16
N PHE A 775 18.71 22.82 7.57
CA PHE A 775 17.39 22.29 7.33
C PHE A 775 16.64 23.22 6.39
N PHE A 776 16.03 22.65 5.35
CA PHE A 776 15.11 23.34 4.46
C PHE A 776 13.68 23.05 4.88
N VAL A 777 12.93 24.08 5.25
CA VAL A 777 11.57 23.98 5.77
C VAL A 777 10.62 24.73 4.85
N ASP A 778 9.51 24.11 4.49
CA ASP A 778 8.39 24.71 3.79
C ASP A 778 7.27 25.00 4.79
N THR A 779 7.15 26.24 5.24
CA THR A 779 6.17 26.62 6.27
C THR A 779 4.82 27.00 5.70
N SER A 780 4.65 27.03 4.36
CA SER A 780 3.35 27.20 3.70
C SER A 780 2.45 25.98 3.85
N GLU A 781 3.06 24.81 4.05
CA GLU A 781 2.35 23.56 4.26
C GLU A 781 2.01 23.34 5.74
N ASP A 782 0.94 22.62 6.02
CA ASP A 782 0.59 22.28 7.40
C ASP A 782 1.70 21.42 8.03
N SER A 783 2.34 21.97 9.04
CA SER A 783 3.46 21.31 9.77
C SER A 783 3.06 19.98 10.44
N SER A 784 1.75 19.67 10.49
CA SER A 784 1.25 18.41 11.05
C SER A 784 1.39 17.21 10.12
N ASP A 785 1.55 17.41 8.81
CA ASP A 785 1.55 16.35 7.81
C ASP A 785 2.94 16.01 7.24
N GLY A 786 3.99 16.67 7.71
CA GLY A 786 5.38 16.41 7.29
C GLY A 786 5.73 16.98 5.90
N ASN A 787 4.81 17.68 5.25
CA ASN A 787 5.08 18.37 3.99
C ASN A 787 5.89 19.65 4.18
N ALA A 788 6.04 20.10 5.44
CA ALA A 788 6.81 21.28 5.79
C ALA A 788 8.31 21.14 5.55
N LEU A 789 8.81 20.04 4.98
CA LEU A 789 10.23 19.79 4.80
C LEU A 789 10.62 19.45 3.38
N LYS A 790 11.63 20.11 2.88
CA LYS A 790 12.28 19.77 1.61
C LYS A 790 13.58 19.01 1.86
N THR A 791 13.82 18.02 1.03
CA THR A 791 14.89 17.02 1.22
C THR A 791 16.29 17.50 0.81
N SER A 792 16.40 18.59 0.08
CA SER A 792 17.70 19.12 -0.36
C SER A 792 17.56 20.51 -0.95
N ALA A 793 18.67 21.22 -1.05
CA ALA A 793 18.80 22.44 -1.82
C ALA A 793 18.28 22.29 -3.26
N GLN A 794 18.39 21.11 -3.85
CA GLN A 794 17.96 20.84 -5.22
C GLN A 794 16.43 20.90 -5.39
N ASN A 795 15.66 20.58 -4.37
CA ASN A 795 14.20 20.49 -4.48
C ASN A 795 13.45 21.73 -4.01
N GLY A 796 14.04 22.55 -3.14
CA GLY A 796 13.37 23.71 -2.59
C GLY A 796 14.05 25.05 -2.80
N TRP A 797 15.34 25.00 -3.08
CA TRP A 797 16.16 26.22 -3.12
C TRP A 797 16.66 26.57 -4.52
N ASN A 798 15.99 26.08 -5.55
CA ASN A 798 16.40 26.29 -6.97
C ASN A 798 16.31 27.74 -7.46
N THR A 799 15.68 28.63 -6.71
CA THR A 799 15.59 30.06 -7.07
C THR A 799 15.72 30.90 -5.79
N PRO A 800 16.94 31.04 -5.26
CA PRO A 800 17.17 32.08 -4.27
C PRO A 800 16.76 33.42 -4.87
N ARG A 801 16.11 34.25 -4.08
CA ARG A 801 15.75 35.59 -4.51
C ARG A 801 17.04 36.33 -4.85
N GLU A 802 17.15 36.86 -6.07
CA GLU A 802 18.22 37.73 -6.48
C GLU A 802 17.91 39.18 -6.08
N ASP A 803 18.74 39.73 -5.24
CA ASP A 803 18.67 41.13 -4.80
C ASP A 803 19.97 41.86 -5.13
N THR A 804 20.00 43.15 -4.97
CA THR A 804 21.17 43.96 -5.27
C THR A 804 21.66 44.68 -4.00
N VAL A 805 22.89 44.40 -3.59
CA VAL A 805 23.58 45.11 -2.51
C VAL A 805 24.85 45.72 -3.11
N ASP A 806 25.03 47.03 -2.96
CA ASP A 806 26.13 47.78 -3.52
C ASP A 806 26.38 47.57 -5.03
N ASN A 807 25.27 47.49 -5.80
CA ASN A 807 25.27 47.19 -7.22
C ASN A 807 25.83 45.80 -7.62
N LYS A 808 25.85 44.84 -6.68
CA LYS A 808 26.19 43.45 -6.96
C LYS A 808 24.97 42.55 -6.67
N ALA A 809 24.69 41.66 -7.59
CA ALA A 809 23.67 40.65 -7.38
C ALA A 809 24.09 39.73 -6.19
N VAL A 810 23.16 39.53 -5.26
CA VAL A 810 23.34 38.64 -4.12
C VAL A 810 22.11 37.73 -4.01
N TYR A 811 22.35 36.49 -3.72
CA TYR A 811 21.26 35.52 -3.46
C TYR A 811 20.93 35.52 -1.97
N THR A 812 19.65 35.62 -1.63
CA THR A 812 19.19 35.82 -0.25
C THR A 812 18.06 34.87 0.13
N SER A 813 18.04 34.44 1.37
CA SER A 813 16.94 33.70 1.98
C SER A 813 16.77 34.06 3.44
N ASN A 814 15.54 34.08 3.95
CA ASN A 814 15.29 34.19 5.38
C ASN A 814 15.77 32.92 6.08
N VAL A 815 16.47 33.07 7.20
CA VAL A 815 16.99 31.94 7.98
C VAL A 815 16.78 32.17 9.47
N ALA A 816 16.50 31.05 10.15
CA ALA A 816 16.70 30.90 11.58
C ALA A 816 18.04 30.24 11.82
N TYR A 817 18.84 30.74 12.74
CA TYR A 817 20.17 30.18 12.98
C TYR A 817 20.51 30.13 14.46
N TYR A 818 21.42 29.23 14.81
CA TYR A 818 21.96 29.10 16.16
C TYR A 818 23.49 29.04 16.10
N VAL A 819 24.13 29.86 16.93
CA VAL A 819 25.59 29.91 17.08
C VAL A 819 25.98 29.57 18.51
N GLU A 820 27.07 28.88 18.66
CA GLU A 820 27.72 28.61 19.95
C GLU A 820 29.07 29.33 20.01
N ALA A 821 29.45 29.77 21.19
CA ALA A 821 30.75 30.36 21.41
C ALA A 821 31.82 29.22 21.36
N LYS A 822 32.78 29.33 20.49
CA LYS A 822 33.92 28.36 20.37
C LYS A 822 35.22 29.16 20.39
N THR A 823 36.17 28.74 21.18
CA THR A 823 37.53 29.37 21.24
C THR A 823 38.51 28.60 20.34
N GLY A 824 39.15 29.34 19.45
CA GLY A 824 40.19 28.80 18.59
C GLY A 824 39.80 28.50 17.15
N ASP A 825 38.57 28.86 16.73
CA ASP A 825 38.18 28.81 15.33
C ASP A 825 38.61 30.07 14.58
N HIS A 826 38.93 29.89 13.31
CA HIS A 826 39.35 30.95 12.42
C HIS A 826 38.38 31.05 11.24
N ASP A 827 38.12 32.28 10.78
CA ASP A 827 37.35 32.49 9.54
C ASP A 827 38.20 32.15 8.29
N ILE A 828 37.62 32.24 7.11
CA ILE A 828 38.31 32.02 5.82
C ILE A 828 39.46 33.00 5.58
N TYR A 829 39.60 34.04 6.40
CA TYR A 829 40.65 35.04 6.38
C TYR A 829 41.65 34.90 7.52
N ASP A 830 41.59 33.79 8.29
CA ASP A 830 42.43 33.49 9.44
C ASP A 830 42.26 34.46 10.63
N ASN A 831 41.04 35.06 10.77
CA ASN A 831 40.69 35.82 11.95
C ASN A 831 40.02 34.94 13.01
N ASP A 832 40.27 35.20 14.29
CA ASP A 832 39.63 34.57 15.42
C ASP A 832 38.09 34.78 15.34
N VAL A 833 37.33 33.69 15.25
CA VAL A 833 35.89 33.72 15.27
C VAL A 833 35.36 33.20 16.60
N THR A 834 34.55 34.00 17.23
CA THR A 834 33.97 33.69 18.56
C THR A 834 32.63 32.97 18.45
N ASP A 835 31.97 33.04 17.29
CA ASP A 835 30.65 32.52 17.06
C ASP A 835 30.73 31.34 16.02
N HIS A 836 30.53 30.14 16.49
CA HIS A 836 30.42 28.96 15.63
C HIS A 836 28.98 28.69 15.24
N LEU A 837 28.70 28.62 13.94
CA LEU A 837 27.37 28.31 13.42
C LEU A 837 27.10 26.81 13.56
N VAL A 838 26.09 26.45 14.34
CA VAL A 838 25.71 25.06 14.57
C VAL A 838 24.56 24.63 13.66
N LEU A 839 23.52 25.48 13.54
CA LEU A 839 22.30 25.16 12.83
C LEU A 839 21.81 26.34 11.99
N ILE A 840 21.37 26.05 10.77
CA ILE A 840 20.61 26.96 9.92
C ILE A 840 19.31 26.30 9.53
N VAL A 841 18.20 27.01 9.63
CA VAL A 841 16.90 26.64 9.08
C VAL A 841 16.57 27.63 7.98
N VAL A 842 16.49 27.15 6.75
CA VAL A 842 16.14 27.94 5.56
C VAL A 842 14.67 27.70 5.25
N ASP A 843 13.90 28.77 5.20
CA ASP A 843 12.52 28.70 4.75
C ASP A 843 12.47 28.89 3.22
N VAL A 844 11.95 27.90 2.53
CA VAL A 844 11.95 27.88 1.06
C VAL A 844 10.91 28.81 0.46
N ASP A 845 9.90 29.23 1.22
CA ASP A 845 8.85 30.18 0.81
C ASP A 845 8.95 31.55 1.48
N ASN A 846 9.95 31.78 2.31
CA ASN A 846 10.18 33.00 3.07
C ASN A 846 9.09 33.36 4.10
N GLU A 847 8.45 32.36 4.70
CA GLU A 847 7.39 32.51 5.72
C GLU A 847 7.75 31.93 7.10
N LEU A 848 9.03 31.96 7.49
CA LEU A 848 9.55 31.37 8.75
C LEU A 848 8.83 31.78 10.04
N ASP A 849 8.03 32.85 10.02
CA ASP A 849 7.37 33.35 11.24
C ASP A 849 6.32 32.38 11.82
N SER A 850 5.71 31.52 11.00
CA SER A 850 4.61 30.64 11.42
C SER A 850 5.04 29.30 12.00
N GLY A 851 6.11 28.68 11.47
CA GLY A 851 6.53 27.32 11.82
C GLY A 851 7.63 27.26 12.88
N VAL A 852 8.82 27.71 12.55
CA VAL A 852 10.02 27.54 13.36
C VAL A 852 10.02 28.42 14.62
N PHE A 853 9.48 29.64 14.54
CA PHE A 853 9.41 30.56 15.66
C PHE A 853 8.06 30.52 16.40
N GLY A 854 6.99 30.16 15.69
CA GLY A 854 5.61 30.19 16.14
C GLY A 854 5.21 31.59 16.72
N ASN A 855 4.04 32.07 16.47
CA ASN A 855 3.53 33.30 17.08
C ASN A 855 3.40 33.20 18.59
#